data_e7fb96f8c4226905126e7876ac745e6c
#
_entry.id   e7fb96f8c4226905126e7876ac745e6c
#
_cell.length_a   1.000
_cell.length_b   1.000
_cell.length_c   1.000
_cell.angle_alpha   90.00
_cell.angle_beta   90.00
_cell.angle_gamma   90.00
#
_symmetry.space_group_name_H-M   'P 1'
#
loop_
_entity.id
_entity.type
_entity.pdbx_description
1 polymer ?
#
loop_
_entity_poly.entity_id
_entity_poly.type
_entity_poly.pdbx_seq_one_letter_code
_entity_poly.pdbx_strand_id
1 'polypeptide(L)'
;MNSKIEKVLEFDKIRAQLAEYATSEKGKQMIKELPIEVEEKAIQNKIEETADGVELLRLKQGIPIPRLKDISFALKRLELEAGLNGRELSDILRVLATTHEVERFFEKVEEEEIALKRVPRLVEKLESIPEVTKELEASIREDGYVLDSASPTLHGIRVGIQKTEHEIRRQMDQYLTGKNAQYLSDTIITIRNDRYVLPVKAEYKSVFGGTVHDQSATGQTLFMEPQAVVNLNNKLREYQVQEKREVERILWELSQKLMPYTNSLHQNHYVLARLDVVNAKGQYANEIKATEPIIDRQNHVALWKAWHPLLDREKAVANDIILGEEYQAIVITGPNTGGKTILLKTVGVIQLMAQMGLYIPAGENSRVGIFTEIFADIGDEQSIEQNLSTFSSHMSNIVSILKQINDKSLLLIDEIGSGTDPQEGSSLAIAILDYIASKQSYVIASTHYPELKAYGYDRPKTINASMEFDGDTLQPTYQLLLGVPGRSNAFDISKRLGLPSIIIDQARGLLSEEDQDLNAMISDLEQKRRRAQRDADKMRHQLELSTQLLEDLQKETEQFKANKARLLEEAKERANTLIEQSKDDADKILSEIRELQLRSKQSTVKEHEMIEKKTALTDLKHEQALKKNKVLRKEKAKKALQVGQSVEVLSFGQRGTLVEKVSDEEWVVQMGILKMKIAIEDLAPIAETQEAKQQVIVKSARSSHVSSELDLRGKRYEEAMKDLELYIDAAILANYPRVTIIHGRGTGAIQQGVHKVLRSHRSVASFEFAPMNTGGNGATIVTFK
;
A
#
# COMPACT_ATOMS: atom_id res chain seq x y z
N MET A 1 -25.16 -11.84 14.22
CA MET A 1 -24.77 -10.44 14.43
C MET A 1 -25.88 -9.50 13.98
N ASN A 2 -26.18 -8.44 14.70
CA ASN A 2 -27.33 -7.56 14.43
C ASN A 2 -27.07 -6.66 13.20
N SER A 3 -27.96 -6.68 12.19
CA SER A 3 -27.83 -5.85 10.97
C SER A 3 -27.85 -4.33 11.23
N LYS A 4 -28.31 -3.87 12.39
CA LYS A 4 -28.26 -2.46 12.77
C LYS A 4 -26.83 -1.95 12.98
N ILE A 5 -25.91 -2.82 13.43
CA ILE A 5 -24.53 -2.44 13.74
C ILE A 5 -23.79 -1.91 12.50
N GLU A 6 -24.02 -2.51 11.34
CA GLU A 6 -23.39 -2.08 10.09
C GLU A 6 -23.74 -0.64 9.74
N LYS A 7 -24.98 -0.21 9.97
CA LYS A 7 -25.42 1.18 9.72
C LYS A 7 -24.84 2.16 10.74
N VAL A 8 -24.83 1.79 12.04
CA VAL A 8 -24.31 2.66 13.12
C VAL A 8 -22.81 2.90 12.93
N LEU A 9 -22.07 1.88 12.55
CA LEU A 9 -20.63 1.97 12.29
C LEU A 9 -20.28 2.42 10.85
N GLU A 10 -21.29 2.72 10.02
CA GLU A 10 -21.10 3.08 8.61
C GLU A 10 -20.35 2.01 7.78
N PHE A 11 -20.47 0.75 8.19
CA PHE A 11 -19.81 -0.38 7.54
C PHE A 11 -20.39 -0.69 6.15
N ASP A 12 -21.63 -0.30 5.90
CA ASP A 12 -22.26 -0.31 4.58
C ASP A 12 -21.46 0.52 3.55
N LYS A 13 -20.84 1.62 3.97
CA LYS A 13 -19.95 2.41 3.11
C LYS A 13 -18.67 1.65 2.75
N ILE A 14 -18.12 0.88 3.71
CA ILE A 14 -16.96 0.01 3.45
C ILE A 14 -17.32 -1.07 2.43
N ARG A 15 -18.49 -1.71 2.60
CA ARG A 15 -18.99 -2.70 1.62
C ARG A 15 -19.18 -2.08 0.23
N ALA A 16 -19.71 -0.85 0.18
CA ALA A 16 -19.89 -0.13 -1.08
C ALA A 16 -18.54 0.14 -1.77
N GLN A 17 -17.57 0.68 -1.02
CA GLN A 17 -16.21 0.90 -1.53
C GLN A 17 -15.57 -0.40 -2.02
N LEU A 18 -15.64 -1.48 -1.23
CA LEU A 18 -15.10 -2.78 -1.64
C LEU A 18 -15.76 -3.28 -2.93
N ALA A 19 -17.08 -3.09 -3.10
CA ALA A 19 -17.81 -3.52 -4.28
C ALA A 19 -17.42 -2.73 -5.55
N GLU A 20 -16.83 -1.54 -5.44
CA GLU A 20 -16.33 -0.78 -6.59
C GLU A 20 -15.11 -1.46 -7.23
N TYR A 21 -14.33 -2.20 -6.47
CA TYR A 21 -13.17 -2.94 -6.97
C TYR A 21 -13.55 -4.25 -7.67
N ALA A 22 -14.76 -4.78 -7.45
CA ALA A 22 -15.23 -5.95 -8.19
C ALA A 22 -15.66 -5.58 -9.61
N THR A 23 -15.24 -6.38 -10.58
CA THR A 23 -15.51 -6.19 -12.00
C THR A 23 -16.81 -6.87 -12.43
N SER A 24 -17.15 -8.02 -11.85
CA SER A 24 -18.34 -8.82 -12.16
C SER A 24 -19.57 -8.37 -11.37
N GLU A 25 -20.74 -8.43 -12.00
CA GLU A 25 -22.02 -8.11 -11.34
C GLU A 25 -22.31 -9.07 -10.17
N LYS A 26 -22.00 -10.36 -10.37
CA LYS A 26 -22.17 -11.39 -9.34
C LYS A 26 -21.21 -11.18 -8.17
N GLY A 27 -19.95 -10.81 -8.43
CA GLY A 27 -18.96 -10.49 -7.41
C GLY A 27 -19.39 -9.28 -6.56
N LYS A 28 -19.93 -8.23 -7.18
CA LYS A 28 -20.51 -7.08 -6.47
C LYS A 28 -21.66 -7.48 -5.55
N GLN A 29 -22.55 -8.37 -6.04
CA GLN A 29 -23.63 -8.89 -5.22
C GLN A 29 -23.10 -9.70 -4.04
N MET A 30 -22.13 -10.59 -4.28
CA MET A 30 -21.50 -11.40 -3.23
C MET A 30 -20.86 -10.54 -2.13
N ILE A 31 -20.20 -9.42 -2.49
CA ILE A 31 -19.61 -8.50 -1.51
C ILE A 31 -20.69 -7.87 -0.62
N LYS A 32 -21.83 -7.48 -1.19
CA LYS A 32 -22.96 -6.93 -0.42
C LYS A 32 -23.54 -7.93 0.59
N GLU A 33 -23.53 -9.21 0.23
CA GLU A 33 -24.09 -10.31 1.01
C GLU A 33 -23.02 -11.05 1.84
N LEU A 34 -21.75 -10.60 1.82
CA LEU A 34 -20.64 -11.29 2.48
C LEU A 34 -20.89 -11.37 4.01
N PRO A 35 -21.00 -12.57 4.60
CA PRO A 35 -21.31 -12.69 6.02
C PRO A 35 -20.12 -12.29 6.89
N ILE A 36 -20.43 -11.69 8.04
CA ILE A 36 -19.50 -11.48 9.14
C ILE A 36 -19.44 -12.77 9.95
N GLU A 37 -18.30 -13.43 9.93
CA GLU A 37 -18.11 -14.73 10.56
C GLU A 37 -17.84 -14.61 12.05
N VAL A 38 -18.24 -15.64 12.78
CA VAL A 38 -17.98 -15.77 14.22
C VAL A 38 -17.20 -17.05 14.57
N GLU A 39 -16.93 -17.87 13.56
CA GLU A 39 -16.12 -19.08 13.68
C GLU A 39 -14.68 -18.80 13.24
N GLU A 40 -13.71 -19.05 14.09
CA GLU A 40 -12.28 -18.81 13.84
C GLU A 40 -11.81 -19.36 12.50
N LYS A 41 -12.13 -20.65 12.23
CA LYS A 41 -11.69 -21.31 11.02
C LYS A 41 -12.26 -20.65 9.74
N ALA A 42 -13.50 -20.16 9.81
CA ALA A 42 -14.14 -19.47 8.71
C ALA A 42 -13.48 -18.09 8.48
N ILE A 43 -13.20 -17.35 9.56
CA ILE A 43 -12.50 -16.07 9.51
C ILE A 43 -11.10 -16.26 8.92
N GLN A 44 -10.33 -17.22 9.45
CA GLN A 44 -8.97 -17.49 9.00
C GLN A 44 -8.92 -17.87 7.51
N ASN A 45 -9.85 -18.73 7.06
CA ASN A 45 -9.95 -19.09 5.65
C ASN A 45 -10.16 -17.87 4.74
N LYS A 46 -11.03 -16.94 5.15
CA LYS A 46 -11.30 -15.71 4.39
C LYS A 46 -10.14 -14.71 4.39
N ILE A 47 -9.39 -14.64 5.49
CA ILE A 47 -8.16 -13.83 5.56
C ILE A 47 -7.09 -14.42 4.65
N GLU A 48 -6.93 -15.75 4.64
CA GLU A 48 -6.00 -16.43 3.73
C GLU A 48 -6.38 -16.24 2.25
N GLU A 49 -7.68 -16.21 1.91
CA GLU A 49 -8.14 -15.84 0.56
C GLU A 49 -7.72 -14.39 0.21
N THR A 50 -7.83 -13.48 1.18
CA THR A 50 -7.40 -12.08 0.98
C THR A 50 -5.88 -11.98 0.84
N ALA A 51 -5.12 -12.76 1.61
CA ALA A 51 -3.66 -12.85 1.50
C ALA A 51 -3.23 -13.32 0.11
N ASP A 52 -3.87 -14.37 -0.42
CA ASP A 52 -3.63 -14.84 -1.80
C ASP A 52 -3.91 -13.73 -2.82
N GLY A 53 -5.02 -12.97 -2.64
CA GLY A 53 -5.36 -11.84 -3.51
C GLY A 53 -4.33 -10.72 -3.48
N VAL A 54 -3.82 -10.36 -2.30
CA VAL A 54 -2.76 -9.35 -2.13
C VAL A 54 -1.46 -9.82 -2.80
N GLU A 55 -1.09 -11.08 -2.62
CA GLU A 55 0.13 -11.67 -3.20
C GLU A 55 0.05 -11.73 -4.73
N LEU A 56 -1.09 -12.17 -5.29
CA LEU A 56 -1.33 -12.18 -6.73
C LEU A 56 -1.33 -10.75 -7.32
N LEU A 57 -1.88 -9.78 -6.61
CA LEU A 57 -1.84 -8.38 -7.03
C LEU A 57 -0.41 -7.85 -7.06
N ARG A 58 0.41 -8.19 -6.07
CA ARG A 58 1.81 -7.79 -5.95
C ARG A 58 2.68 -8.37 -7.06
N LEU A 59 2.50 -9.66 -7.39
CA LEU A 59 3.37 -10.39 -8.31
C LEU A 59 2.86 -10.40 -9.76
N LYS A 60 1.55 -10.36 -9.98
CA LYS A 60 0.90 -10.60 -11.28
C LYS A 60 -0.11 -9.52 -11.69
N GLN A 61 -0.24 -8.44 -10.96
CA GLN A 61 -1.26 -7.40 -11.18
C GLN A 61 -2.71 -7.91 -10.97
N GLY A 62 -2.89 -9.04 -10.28
CA GLY A 62 -4.17 -9.66 -9.96
C GLY A 62 -4.63 -10.73 -10.94
N ILE A 63 -5.78 -11.35 -10.64
CA ILE A 63 -6.40 -12.39 -11.46
C ILE A 63 -7.09 -11.72 -12.66
N PRO A 64 -6.96 -12.21 -13.91
CA PRO A 64 -7.52 -11.58 -15.11
C PRO A 64 -9.03 -11.85 -15.23
N ILE A 65 -9.84 -11.08 -14.52
CA ILE A 65 -11.31 -11.17 -14.61
C ILE A 65 -11.84 -9.88 -15.21
N PRO A 66 -12.36 -9.93 -16.44
CA PRO A 66 -12.98 -8.79 -17.10
C PRO A 66 -14.35 -8.48 -16.49
N ARG A 67 -15.00 -7.45 -17.01
CA ARG A 67 -16.37 -7.14 -16.61
C ARG A 67 -17.33 -8.24 -17.08
N LEU A 68 -17.84 -9.02 -16.12
CA LEU A 68 -18.82 -10.10 -16.38
C LEU A 68 -20.22 -9.67 -15.94
N LYS A 69 -21.21 -10.02 -16.78
CA LYS A 69 -22.63 -9.88 -16.47
C LYS A 69 -23.11 -11.03 -15.58
N ASP A 70 -24.20 -10.82 -14.86
CA ASP A 70 -24.85 -11.91 -14.13
C ASP A 70 -25.65 -12.78 -15.11
N ILE A 71 -25.17 -13.99 -15.35
CA ILE A 71 -25.82 -14.98 -16.24
C ILE A 71 -26.83 -15.88 -15.53
N SER A 72 -27.08 -15.68 -14.23
CA SER A 72 -27.97 -16.55 -13.42
C SER A 72 -29.34 -16.70 -14.02
N PHE A 73 -29.90 -15.65 -14.65
CA PHE A 73 -31.21 -15.70 -15.34
C PHE A 73 -31.16 -16.52 -16.62
N ALA A 74 -30.09 -16.38 -17.42
CA ALA A 74 -29.89 -17.17 -18.62
C ALA A 74 -29.72 -18.65 -18.28
N LEU A 75 -28.99 -19.00 -17.26
CA LEU A 75 -28.82 -20.38 -16.77
C LEU A 75 -30.15 -20.97 -16.32
N LYS A 76 -31.00 -20.20 -15.64
CA LYS A 76 -32.33 -20.62 -15.23
C LYS A 76 -33.25 -20.92 -16.43
N ARG A 77 -33.08 -20.19 -17.53
CA ARG A 77 -33.78 -20.45 -18.78
C ARG A 77 -33.32 -21.76 -19.44
N LEU A 78 -32.00 -22.02 -19.42
CA LEU A 78 -31.45 -23.30 -19.91
C LEU A 78 -31.98 -24.49 -19.10
N GLU A 79 -32.10 -24.38 -17.78
CA GLU A 79 -32.68 -25.40 -16.91
C GLU A 79 -34.14 -25.71 -17.25
N LEU A 80 -34.88 -24.70 -17.73
CA LEU A 80 -36.27 -24.83 -18.19
C LEU A 80 -36.36 -25.17 -19.69
N GLU A 81 -35.27 -25.61 -20.28
CA GLU A 81 -35.18 -25.95 -21.72
C GLU A 81 -35.65 -24.81 -22.63
N ALA A 82 -35.47 -23.55 -22.21
CA ALA A 82 -35.82 -22.39 -23.01
C ALA A 82 -34.61 -21.86 -23.78
N GLY A 83 -34.81 -21.43 -25.01
CA GLY A 83 -33.78 -20.86 -25.86
C GLY A 83 -33.29 -19.49 -25.33
N LEU A 84 -32.03 -19.20 -25.54
CA LEU A 84 -31.37 -17.94 -25.17
C LEU A 84 -31.34 -16.98 -26.37
N ASN A 85 -31.31 -15.70 -26.10
CA ASN A 85 -31.03 -14.70 -27.11
C ASN A 85 -29.50 -14.49 -27.31
N GLY A 86 -29.13 -13.77 -28.38
CA GLY A 86 -27.74 -13.60 -28.75
C GLY A 86 -26.89 -12.89 -27.67
N ARG A 87 -27.45 -11.96 -26.88
CA ARG A 87 -26.74 -11.30 -25.76
C ARG A 87 -26.49 -12.25 -24.59
N GLU A 88 -27.52 -13.06 -24.24
CA GLU A 88 -27.36 -14.06 -23.18
C GLU A 88 -26.27 -15.09 -23.54
N LEU A 89 -26.24 -15.52 -24.83
CA LEU A 89 -25.19 -16.43 -25.32
C LEU A 89 -23.81 -15.78 -25.33
N SER A 90 -23.71 -14.49 -25.69
CA SER A 90 -22.46 -13.73 -25.62
C SER A 90 -21.97 -13.58 -24.18
N ASP A 91 -22.87 -13.31 -23.22
CA ASP A 91 -22.49 -13.19 -21.80
C ASP A 91 -22.00 -14.56 -21.27
N ILE A 92 -22.61 -15.68 -21.67
CA ILE A 92 -22.12 -17.03 -21.33
C ILE A 92 -20.77 -17.31 -22.00
N LEU A 93 -20.60 -16.96 -23.27
CA LEU A 93 -19.33 -17.09 -23.98
C LEU A 93 -18.21 -16.35 -23.24
N ARG A 94 -18.49 -15.13 -22.76
CA ARG A 94 -17.51 -14.36 -21.97
C ARG A 94 -17.12 -15.06 -20.67
N VAL A 95 -18.06 -15.71 -19.98
CA VAL A 95 -17.77 -16.52 -18.79
C VAL A 95 -16.89 -17.71 -19.15
N LEU A 96 -17.19 -18.44 -20.24
CA LEU A 96 -16.39 -19.57 -20.70
C LEU A 96 -14.96 -19.17 -21.12
N ALA A 97 -14.83 -18.09 -21.87
CA ALA A 97 -13.54 -17.55 -22.27
C ALA A 97 -12.70 -17.12 -21.07
N THR A 98 -13.34 -16.42 -20.10
CA THR A 98 -12.69 -16.03 -18.85
C THR A 98 -12.27 -17.24 -18.02
N THR A 99 -13.09 -18.30 -17.98
CA THR A 99 -12.72 -19.55 -17.29
C THR A 99 -11.41 -20.10 -17.83
N HIS A 100 -11.29 -20.21 -19.15
CA HIS A 100 -10.08 -20.71 -19.79
C HIS A 100 -8.86 -19.77 -19.56
N GLU A 101 -9.08 -18.46 -19.60
CA GLU A 101 -8.02 -17.47 -19.34
C GLU A 101 -7.50 -17.57 -17.90
N VAL A 102 -8.41 -17.71 -16.92
CA VAL A 102 -8.07 -17.89 -15.51
C VAL A 102 -7.32 -19.20 -15.27
N GLU A 103 -7.76 -20.32 -15.86
CA GLU A 103 -7.02 -21.59 -15.77
C GLU A 103 -5.57 -21.45 -16.27
N ARG A 104 -5.40 -20.89 -17.47
CA ARG A 104 -4.05 -20.62 -18.03
C ARG A 104 -3.21 -19.67 -17.20
N PHE A 105 -3.85 -18.71 -16.55
CA PHE A 105 -3.16 -17.81 -15.63
C PHE A 105 -2.62 -18.58 -14.43
N PHE A 106 -3.43 -19.47 -13.83
CA PHE A 106 -3.00 -20.25 -12.66
C PHE A 106 -2.01 -21.37 -13.02
N GLU A 107 -2.02 -21.92 -14.21
CA GLU A 107 -0.94 -22.79 -14.71
C GLU A 107 0.42 -22.08 -14.64
N LYS A 108 0.49 -20.83 -15.07
CA LYS A 108 1.72 -20.02 -14.97
C LYS A 108 2.10 -19.66 -13.53
N VAL A 109 1.11 -19.42 -12.66
CA VAL A 109 1.34 -19.15 -11.23
C VAL A 109 1.95 -20.37 -10.56
N GLU A 110 1.51 -21.58 -10.95
CA GLU A 110 2.06 -22.84 -10.46
C GLU A 110 3.47 -23.10 -11.01
N GLU A 111 3.71 -22.85 -12.31
CA GLU A 111 5.05 -22.94 -12.92
C GLU A 111 6.09 -22.02 -12.25
N GLU A 112 5.66 -20.87 -11.73
CA GLU A 112 6.52 -19.91 -11.02
C GLU A 112 6.63 -20.19 -9.51
N GLU A 113 6.08 -21.31 -9.02
CA GLU A 113 6.11 -21.74 -7.61
C GLU A 113 5.58 -20.67 -6.62
N ILE A 114 4.60 -19.88 -7.02
CA ILE A 114 3.98 -18.86 -6.13
C ILE A 114 3.14 -19.60 -5.08
N ALA A 115 3.51 -19.45 -3.81
CA ALA A 115 2.84 -20.12 -2.70
C ALA A 115 1.49 -19.46 -2.35
N LEU A 116 0.38 -20.05 -2.79
CA LEU A 116 -0.98 -19.65 -2.47
C LEU A 116 -1.64 -20.67 -1.53
N LYS A 117 -2.49 -20.21 -0.61
CA LYS A 117 -3.08 -21.07 0.42
C LYS A 117 -4.48 -21.59 0.08
N ARG A 118 -5.33 -20.79 -0.56
CA ARG A 118 -6.77 -21.06 -0.75
C ARG A 118 -7.27 -20.95 -2.17
N VAL A 119 -6.80 -19.98 -2.91
CA VAL A 119 -7.25 -19.71 -4.28
C VAL A 119 -7.08 -20.90 -5.21
N PRO A 120 -5.99 -21.70 -5.16
CA PRO A 120 -5.85 -22.87 -6.03
C PRO A 120 -7.03 -23.85 -5.92
N ARG A 121 -7.54 -24.10 -4.71
CA ARG A 121 -8.72 -24.97 -4.48
C ARG A 121 -10.03 -24.43 -5.05
N LEU A 122 -10.10 -23.13 -5.31
CA LEU A 122 -11.24 -22.52 -6.01
C LEU A 122 -11.09 -22.73 -7.51
N VAL A 123 -9.87 -22.56 -8.03
CA VAL A 123 -9.56 -22.73 -9.45
C VAL A 123 -9.74 -24.18 -9.91
N GLU A 124 -9.36 -25.16 -9.09
CA GLU A 124 -9.61 -26.59 -9.34
C GLU A 124 -11.09 -26.94 -9.62
N LYS A 125 -12.01 -26.06 -9.25
CA LYS A 125 -13.45 -26.25 -9.49
C LYS A 125 -13.93 -25.64 -10.82
N LEU A 126 -13.08 -24.93 -11.53
CA LEU A 126 -13.41 -24.45 -12.87
C LEU A 126 -13.41 -25.62 -13.84
N GLU A 127 -14.26 -25.55 -14.82
CA GLU A 127 -14.41 -26.57 -15.87
C GLU A 127 -14.44 -25.89 -17.24
N SER A 128 -13.38 -26.05 -18.00
CA SER A 128 -13.31 -25.58 -19.39
C SER A 128 -14.16 -26.45 -20.31
N ILE A 129 -14.89 -25.81 -21.23
CA ILE A 129 -15.76 -26.47 -22.23
C ILE A 129 -15.31 -25.99 -23.63
N PRO A 130 -14.14 -26.45 -24.12
CA PRO A 130 -13.50 -25.86 -25.28
C PRO A 130 -14.28 -26.04 -26.58
N GLU A 131 -15.01 -27.16 -26.76
CA GLU A 131 -15.75 -27.43 -27.95
C GLU A 131 -16.92 -26.46 -28.16
N VAL A 132 -17.73 -26.25 -27.09
CA VAL A 132 -18.86 -25.32 -27.11
C VAL A 132 -18.37 -23.87 -27.16
N THR A 133 -17.28 -23.55 -26.49
CA THR A 133 -16.68 -22.20 -26.52
C THR A 133 -16.29 -21.81 -27.94
N LYS A 134 -15.53 -22.65 -28.65
CA LYS A 134 -15.14 -22.40 -30.04
C LYS A 134 -16.33 -22.23 -30.98
N GLU A 135 -17.38 -23.00 -30.77
CA GLU A 135 -18.58 -22.89 -31.61
C GLU A 135 -19.35 -21.59 -31.35
N LEU A 136 -19.45 -21.18 -30.08
CA LEU A 136 -20.02 -19.89 -29.71
C LEU A 136 -19.18 -18.71 -30.25
N GLU A 137 -17.85 -18.76 -30.16
CA GLU A 137 -16.94 -17.76 -30.73
C GLU A 137 -17.11 -17.64 -32.26
N ALA A 138 -17.28 -18.75 -32.96
CA ALA A 138 -17.48 -18.75 -34.38
C ALA A 138 -18.88 -18.25 -34.80
N SER A 139 -19.85 -18.25 -33.86
CA SER A 139 -21.28 -18.00 -34.16
C SER A 139 -21.77 -16.66 -33.61
N ILE A 140 -21.25 -16.18 -32.49
CA ILE A 140 -21.78 -15.03 -31.76
C ILE A 140 -20.67 -13.99 -31.55
N ARG A 141 -20.99 -12.73 -31.87
CA ARG A 141 -20.11 -11.58 -31.53
C ARG A 141 -20.41 -11.04 -30.12
N GLU A 142 -19.51 -10.27 -29.55
CA GLU A 142 -19.63 -9.71 -28.19
C GLU A 142 -20.91 -8.90 -27.90
N ASP A 143 -21.50 -8.28 -28.92
CA ASP A 143 -22.78 -7.55 -28.82
C ASP A 143 -24.02 -8.43 -28.94
N GLY A 144 -23.82 -9.74 -29.10
CA GLY A 144 -24.89 -10.71 -29.29
C GLY A 144 -25.35 -10.88 -30.74
N TYR A 145 -24.65 -10.27 -31.69
CA TYR A 145 -24.95 -10.44 -33.11
C TYR A 145 -24.48 -11.81 -33.61
N VAL A 146 -25.38 -12.53 -34.31
CA VAL A 146 -25.06 -13.83 -34.93
C VAL A 146 -24.24 -13.61 -36.20
N LEU A 147 -23.03 -14.16 -36.23
CA LEU A 147 -22.07 -14.01 -37.30
C LEU A 147 -22.51 -14.79 -38.57
N ASP A 148 -22.04 -14.35 -39.73
CA ASP A 148 -22.26 -15.03 -41.00
C ASP A 148 -21.64 -16.44 -41.03
N SER A 149 -20.58 -16.63 -40.28
CA SER A 149 -19.89 -17.92 -40.09
C SER A 149 -20.71 -18.94 -39.31
N ALA A 150 -21.75 -18.52 -38.60
CA ALA A 150 -22.61 -19.43 -37.81
C ALA A 150 -23.33 -20.48 -38.66
N SER A 151 -23.69 -20.15 -39.90
CA SER A 151 -24.32 -21.11 -40.79
C SER A 151 -24.13 -20.71 -42.27
N PRO A 152 -23.82 -21.68 -43.15
CA PRO A 152 -23.80 -21.42 -44.61
C PRO A 152 -25.13 -20.85 -45.14
N THR A 153 -26.23 -21.27 -44.55
CA THR A 153 -27.60 -20.79 -44.89
C THR A 153 -27.73 -19.30 -44.56
N LEU A 154 -27.35 -18.88 -43.36
CA LEU A 154 -27.38 -17.48 -42.93
C LEU A 154 -26.51 -16.59 -43.84
N HIS A 155 -25.31 -17.05 -44.15
CA HIS A 155 -24.40 -16.35 -45.04
C HIS A 155 -25.06 -16.15 -46.43
N GLY A 156 -25.67 -17.24 -46.99
CA GLY A 156 -26.37 -17.17 -48.28
C GLY A 156 -27.54 -16.19 -48.28
N ILE A 157 -28.36 -16.18 -47.21
CA ILE A 157 -29.45 -15.24 -47.02
C ILE A 157 -28.97 -13.79 -46.98
N ARG A 158 -27.93 -13.49 -46.20
CA ARG A 158 -27.37 -12.13 -46.07
C ARG A 158 -26.73 -11.62 -47.35
N VAL A 159 -26.06 -12.50 -48.08
CA VAL A 159 -25.60 -12.18 -49.45
C VAL A 159 -26.79 -11.87 -50.36
N GLY A 160 -27.90 -12.63 -50.25
CA GLY A 160 -29.14 -12.38 -50.93
C GLY A 160 -29.78 -11.04 -50.63
N ILE A 161 -29.79 -10.65 -49.35
CA ILE A 161 -30.24 -9.33 -48.87
C ILE A 161 -29.40 -8.22 -49.53
N GLN A 162 -28.08 -8.28 -49.37
CA GLN A 162 -27.17 -7.25 -49.95
C GLN A 162 -27.33 -7.10 -51.46
N LYS A 163 -27.38 -8.21 -52.19
CA LYS A 163 -27.62 -8.19 -53.65
C LYS A 163 -28.95 -7.56 -54.00
N THR A 164 -30.01 -7.91 -53.26
CA THR A 164 -31.36 -7.39 -53.54
C THR A 164 -31.43 -5.89 -53.17
N GLU A 165 -30.85 -5.45 -52.10
CA GLU A 165 -30.78 -4.03 -51.75
C GLU A 165 -29.98 -3.21 -52.78
N HIS A 166 -28.87 -3.76 -53.24
CA HIS A 166 -28.09 -3.09 -54.27
C HIS A 166 -28.90 -2.96 -55.58
N GLU A 167 -29.64 -4.00 -55.97
CA GLU A 167 -30.49 -3.99 -57.16
C GLU A 167 -31.67 -3.02 -57.00
N ILE A 168 -32.30 -2.95 -55.81
CA ILE A 168 -33.33 -1.95 -55.50
C ILE A 168 -32.78 -0.54 -55.68
N ARG A 169 -31.62 -0.25 -55.07
CA ARG A 169 -30.98 1.07 -55.19
C ARG A 169 -30.68 1.40 -56.65
N ARG A 170 -30.10 0.48 -57.38
CA ARG A 170 -29.81 0.65 -58.81
C ARG A 170 -31.06 0.97 -59.62
N GLN A 171 -32.16 0.28 -59.37
CA GLN A 171 -33.43 0.53 -60.05
C GLN A 171 -34.06 1.86 -59.65
N MET A 172 -33.96 2.23 -58.38
CA MET A 172 -34.45 3.51 -57.85
C MET A 172 -33.65 4.72 -58.34
N ASP A 173 -32.32 4.60 -58.44
CA ASP A 173 -31.44 5.65 -58.96
C ASP A 173 -31.83 6.13 -60.36
N GLN A 174 -32.42 5.24 -61.18
CA GLN A 174 -32.93 5.61 -62.49
C GLN A 174 -34.11 6.59 -62.40
N TYR A 175 -34.85 6.60 -61.30
CA TYR A 175 -35.92 7.58 -61.08
C TYR A 175 -35.37 8.89 -60.49
N LEU A 176 -34.26 8.85 -59.77
CA LEU A 176 -33.62 10.04 -59.17
C LEU A 176 -32.86 10.86 -60.21
N THR A 177 -32.33 10.26 -61.28
CA THR A 177 -31.46 10.85 -62.30
C THR A 177 -32.17 10.92 -63.60
N GLY A 178 -33.22 11.03 -63.96
CA GLY A 178 -33.85 11.09 -65.27
C GLY A 178 -34.97 12.11 -65.35
N LYS A 179 -35.79 11.99 -66.40
CA LYS A 179 -37.02 12.80 -66.59
C LYS A 179 -37.98 12.73 -65.41
N ASN A 180 -37.89 11.67 -64.63
CA ASN A 180 -38.81 11.41 -63.50
C ASN A 180 -38.40 12.20 -62.25
N ALA A 181 -37.15 12.70 -62.12
CA ALA A 181 -36.70 13.46 -60.94
C ALA A 181 -37.54 14.73 -60.68
N GLN A 182 -38.09 15.35 -61.69
CA GLN A 182 -38.96 16.53 -61.54
C GLN A 182 -40.28 16.26 -60.84
N TYR A 183 -40.76 14.98 -60.82
CA TYR A 183 -41.99 14.55 -60.18
C TYR A 183 -41.79 14.16 -58.73
N LEU A 184 -40.56 14.09 -58.23
CA LEU A 184 -40.26 13.82 -56.86
C LEU A 184 -40.34 15.09 -56.02
N SER A 185 -40.79 14.97 -54.77
CA SER A 185 -40.76 16.04 -53.81
C SER A 185 -39.33 16.26 -53.28
N ASP A 186 -38.55 15.17 -53.22
CA ASP A 186 -37.14 15.16 -52.88
C ASP A 186 -36.42 14.03 -53.61
N THR A 187 -35.16 14.22 -54.02
CA THR A 187 -34.38 13.23 -54.80
C THR A 187 -33.63 12.27 -53.89
N ILE A 188 -34.35 11.60 -52.98
CA ILE A 188 -33.80 10.62 -52.00
C ILE A 188 -34.56 9.30 -52.07
N ILE A 189 -33.89 8.21 -51.74
CA ILE A 189 -34.50 6.91 -51.46
C ILE A 189 -34.76 6.86 -49.96
N THR A 190 -35.93 6.54 -49.54
CA THR A 190 -36.30 6.37 -48.11
C THR A 190 -36.95 5.04 -47.86
N ILE A 191 -37.10 4.67 -46.59
CA ILE A 191 -37.76 3.45 -46.16
C ILE A 191 -39.06 3.82 -45.42
N ARG A 192 -40.18 3.19 -45.83
CA ARG A 192 -41.45 3.27 -45.13
C ARG A 192 -42.07 1.85 -45.07
N ASN A 193 -42.52 1.47 -43.87
CA ASN A 193 -43.08 0.13 -43.62
C ASN A 193 -42.18 -1.00 -44.13
N ASP A 194 -40.85 -0.89 -43.82
CA ASP A 194 -39.82 -1.85 -44.25
C ASP A 194 -39.67 -2.01 -45.77
N ARG A 195 -40.06 -0.98 -46.55
CA ARG A 195 -39.92 -0.96 -48.01
C ARG A 195 -39.17 0.27 -48.48
N TYR A 196 -38.35 0.10 -49.48
CA TYR A 196 -37.72 1.19 -50.19
C TYR A 196 -38.75 1.92 -51.02
N VAL A 197 -38.89 3.22 -50.82
CA VAL A 197 -39.88 4.08 -51.47
C VAL A 197 -39.24 5.41 -51.94
N LEU A 198 -39.92 6.09 -52.87
CA LEU A 198 -39.57 7.42 -53.33
C LEU A 198 -40.61 8.43 -52.87
N PRO A 199 -40.20 9.64 -52.46
CA PRO A 199 -41.12 10.75 -52.12
C PRO A 199 -41.64 11.42 -53.40
N VAL A 200 -42.83 11.09 -53.85
CA VAL A 200 -43.46 11.55 -55.10
C VAL A 200 -44.47 12.63 -54.75
N LYS A 201 -44.54 13.70 -55.54
CA LYS A 201 -45.59 14.71 -55.45
C LYS A 201 -46.96 14.06 -55.74
N ALA A 202 -47.98 14.33 -54.93
CA ALA A 202 -49.26 13.64 -54.97
C ALA A 202 -49.92 13.66 -56.32
N GLU A 203 -49.74 14.74 -57.09
CA GLU A 203 -50.31 14.93 -58.44
C GLU A 203 -49.71 13.98 -59.51
N TYR A 204 -48.50 13.44 -59.29
CA TYR A 204 -47.79 12.57 -60.22
C TYR A 204 -47.83 11.08 -59.85
N LYS A 205 -48.75 10.68 -58.96
CA LYS A 205 -48.93 9.29 -58.51
C LYS A 205 -48.97 8.30 -59.64
N SER A 206 -49.72 8.65 -60.69
CA SER A 206 -49.97 7.77 -61.87
C SER A 206 -48.72 7.53 -62.74
N VAL A 207 -47.74 8.43 -62.70
CA VAL A 207 -46.53 8.33 -63.53
C VAL A 207 -45.57 7.22 -63.03
N PHE A 208 -45.54 6.94 -61.76
CA PHE A 208 -44.64 5.94 -61.18
C PHE A 208 -45.26 4.53 -61.11
N GLY A 209 -46.58 4.43 -61.14
CA GLY A 209 -47.23 3.17 -60.84
C GLY A 209 -46.85 2.60 -59.47
N GLY A 210 -47.37 1.41 -59.15
CA GLY A 210 -46.97 0.76 -57.86
C GLY A 210 -47.87 1.15 -56.68
N THR A 211 -47.28 1.11 -55.43
CA THR A 211 -48.07 1.20 -54.19
C THR A 211 -47.65 2.37 -53.34
N VAL A 212 -48.61 3.11 -52.75
CA VAL A 212 -48.34 4.14 -51.73
C VAL A 212 -48.27 3.46 -50.37
N HIS A 213 -47.20 3.67 -49.66
CA HIS A 213 -46.98 3.10 -48.34
C HIS A 213 -47.17 4.11 -47.21
N ASP A 214 -47.01 5.41 -47.50
CA ASP A 214 -47.14 6.48 -46.52
C ASP A 214 -47.42 7.80 -47.24
N GLN A 215 -47.82 8.84 -46.48
CA GLN A 215 -47.97 10.21 -46.99
C GLN A 215 -47.47 11.23 -45.99
N SER A 216 -47.03 12.39 -46.50
CA SER A 216 -46.65 13.52 -45.64
C SER A 216 -47.83 14.06 -44.86
N ALA A 217 -47.61 14.73 -43.74
CA ALA A 217 -48.65 15.33 -42.90
C ALA A 217 -49.59 16.31 -43.66
N THR A 218 -49.07 16.93 -44.72
CA THR A 218 -49.85 17.82 -45.61
C THR A 218 -50.53 17.08 -46.76
N GLY A 219 -50.27 15.78 -46.95
CA GLY A 219 -50.80 14.99 -48.07
C GLY A 219 -50.18 15.33 -49.43
N GLN A 220 -49.25 16.29 -49.52
CA GLN A 220 -48.63 16.72 -50.78
C GLN A 220 -47.54 15.79 -51.30
N THR A 221 -46.95 14.98 -50.45
CA THR A 221 -45.91 14.00 -50.79
C THR A 221 -46.42 12.60 -50.46
N LEU A 222 -46.37 11.72 -51.42
CA LEU A 222 -46.69 10.29 -51.26
C LEU A 222 -45.38 9.50 -51.27
N PHE A 223 -45.21 8.63 -50.30
CA PHE A 223 -44.08 7.69 -50.28
C PHE A 223 -44.48 6.46 -51.06
N MET A 224 -44.02 6.38 -52.30
CA MET A 224 -44.43 5.36 -53.25
C MET A 224 -43.36 4.32 -53.50
N GLU A 225 -43.77 3.07 -53.54
CA GLU A 225 -42.98 1.97 -54.04
C GLU A 225 -43.22 1.86 -55.55
N PRO A 226 -42.25 2.18 -56.44
CA PRO A 226 -42.38 2.09 -57.83
C PRO A 226 -42.65 0.63 -58.29
N GLN A 227 -43.48 0.41 -59.35
CA GLN A 227 -43.81 -0.92 -59.82
C GLN A 227 -42.61 -1.79 -60.19
N ALA A 228 -41.48 -1.16 -60.64
CA ALA A 228 -40.22 -1.84 -60.98
C ALA A 228 -39.53 -2.49 -59.80
N VAL A 229 -39.76 -2.00 -58.58
CA VAL A 229 -39.08 -2.50 -57.39
C VAL A 229 -39.98 -3.32 -56.44
N VAL A 230 -41.28 -3.43 -56.72
CA VAL A 230 -42.23 -4.22 -55.89
C VAL A 230 -41.77 -5.64 -55.68
N ASN A 231 -41.34 -6.33 -56.71
CA ASN A 231 -40.87 -7.72 -56.62
C ASN A 231 -39.58 -7.84 -55.87
N LEU A 232 -38.67 -6.83 -56.00
CA LEU A 232 -37.42 -6.78 -55.27
C LEU A 232 -37.65 -6.50 -53.79
N ASN A 233 -38.51 -5.55 -53.43
CA ASN A 233 -38.90 -5.30 -52.05
C ASN A 233 -39.60 -6.53 -51.43
N ASN A 234 -40.44 -7.22 -52.15
CA ASN A 234 -41.06 -8.48 -51.68
C ASN A 234 -39.98 -9.54 -51.41
N LYS A 235 -39.02 -9.70 -52.31
CA LYS A 235 -37.90 -10.64 -52.18
C LYS A 235 -37.00 -10.24 -51.02
N LEU A 236 -36.73 -8.96 -50.85
CA LEU A 236 -35.97 -8.46 -49.69
C LEU A 236 -36.67 -8.81 -48.39
N ARG A 237 -37.98 -8.59 -48.31
CA ARG A 237 -38.80 -8.94 -47.14
C ARG A 237 -38.79 -10.43 -46.86
N GLU A 238 -38.87 -11.26 -47.91
CA GLU A 238 -38.74 -12.70 -47.74
C GLU A 238 -37.41 -13.10 -47.15
N TYR A 239 -36.29 -12.54 -47.65
CA TYR A 239 -34.97 -12.79 -47.10
C TYR A 239 -34.86 -12.32 -45.65
N GLN A 240 -35.40 -11.18 -45.28
CA GLN A 240 -35.38 -10.68 -43.90
C GLN A 240 -36.14 -11.62 -42.93
N VAL A 241 -37.28 -12.17 -43.39
CA VAL A 241 -38.04 -13.18 -42.63
C VAL A 241 -37.24 -14.48 -42.50
N GLN A 242 -36.59 -14.91 -43.59
CA GLN A 242 -35.71 -16.08 -43.57
C GLN A 242 -34.52 -15.88 -42.66
N GLU A 243 -33.87 -14.70 -42.67
CA GLU A 243 -32.77 -14.35 -41.78
C GLU A 243 -33.20 -14.46 -40.33
N LYS A 244 -34.33 -13.84 -39.98
CA LYS A 244 -34.85 -13.89 -38.60
C LYS A 244 -35.09 -15.34 -38.13
N ARG A 245 -35.72 -16.18 -38.97
CA ARG A 245 -35.96 -17.58 -38.65
C ARG A 245 -34.66 -18.38 -38.51
N GLU A 246 -33.72 -18.13 -39.41
CA GLU A 246 -32.42 -18.83 -39.37
C GLU A 246 -31.61 -18.41 -38.13
N VAL A 247 -31.61 -17.13 -37.77
CA VAL A 247 -30.99 -16.62 -36.52
C VAL A 247 -31.68 -17.28 -35.31
N GLU A 248 -33.01 -17.33 -35.25
CA GLU A 248 -33.72 -18.00 -34.16
C GLU A 248 -33.35 -19.49 -34.05
N ARG A 249 -33.23 -20.19 -35.20
CA ARG A 249 -32.80 -21.59 -35.26
C ARG A 249 -31.38 -21.77 -34.70
N ILE A 250 -30.43 -20.93 -35.13
CA ILE A 250 -29.03 -20.97 -34.66
C ILE A 250 -28.96 -20.73 -33.15
N LEU A 251 -29.62 -19.69 -32.66
CA LEU A 251 -29.67 -19.39 -31.24
C LEU A 251 -30.26 -20.55 -30.42
N TRP A 252 -31.27 -21.21 -30.94
CA TRP A 252 -31.86 -22.39 -30.32
C TRP A 252 -30.89 -23.57 -30.27
N GLU A 253 -30.22 -23.89 -31.37
CA GLU A 253 -29.24 -24.98 -31.45
C GLU A 253 -28.04 -24.75 -30.50
N LEU A 254 -27.54 -23.52 -30.45
CA LEU A 254 -26.46 -23.16 -29.49
C LEU A 254 -26.93 -23.28 -28.03
N SER A 255 -28.19 -22.90 -27.76
CA SER A 255 -28.78 -23.07 -26.44
C SER A 255 -28.90 -24.54 -26.05
N GLN A 256 -29.35 -25.40 -26.97
CA GLN A 256 -29.42 -26.85 -26.73
C GLN A 256 -28.04 -27.46 -26.41
N LYS A 257 -26.99 -27.02 -27.08
CA LYS A 257 -25.63 -27.49 -26.83
C LYS A 257 -25.08 -27.07 -25.45
N LEU A 258 -25.58 -25.95 -24.90
CA LEU A 258 -25.21 -25.49 -23.55
C LEU A 258 -26.00 -26.21 -22.45
N MET A 259 -27.18 -26.73 -22.71
CA MET A 259 -28.04 -27.39 -21.71
C MET A 259 -27.34 -28.47 -20.89
N PRO A 260 -26.55 -29.40 -21.47
CA PRO A 260 -25.83 -30.42 -20.70
C PRO A 260 -24.82 -29.84 -19.71
N TYR A 261 -24.30 -28.63 -19.93
CA TYR A 261 -23.25 -27.98 -19.16
C TYR A 261 -23.78 -26.94 -18.18
N THR A 262 -25.11 -26.87 -17.96
CA THR A 262 -25.71 -25.84 -17.10
C THR A 262 -25.11 -25.84 -15.68
N ASN A 263 -24.86 -27.01 -15.11
CA ASN A 263 -24.23 -27.13 -13.78
C ASN A 263 -22.78 -26.60 -13.78
N SER A 264 -21.99 -26.95 -14.78
CA SER A 264 -20.61 -26.45 -14.94
C SER A 264 -20.59 -24.93 -15.12
N LEU A 265 -21.54 -24.38 -15.89
CA LEU A 265 -21.70 -22.94 -16.08
C LEU A 265 -22.06 -22.22 -14.78
N HIS A 266 -22.97 -22.80 -13.99
CA HIS A 266 -23.28 -22.26 -12.64
C HIS A 266 -22.04 -22.25 -11.74
N GLN A 267 -21.30 -23.34 -11.74
CA GLN A 267 -20.07 -23.47 -10.94
C GLN A 267 -19.00 -22.47 -11.40
N ASN A 268 -18.75 -22.39 -12.72
CA ASN A 268 -17.80 -21.43 -13.29
C ASN A 268 -18.17 -20.00 -12.95
N HIS A 269 -19.43 -19.62 -13.15
CA HIS A 269 -19.94 -18.29 -12.84
C HIS A 269 -19.75 -17.94 -11.34
N TYR A 270 -20.05 -18.89 -10.44
CA TYR A 270 -19.87 -18.73 -9.01
C TYR A 270 -18.39 -18.62 -8.63
N VAL A 271 -17.53 -19.48 -9.17
CA VAL A 271 -16.09 -19.49 -8.85
C VAL A 271 -15.42 -18.22 -9.38
N LEU A 272 -15.70 -17.81 -10.61
CA LEU A 272 -15.18 -16.55 -11.17
C LEU A 272 -15.62 -15.34 -10.33
N ALA A 273 -16.87 -15.32 -9.90
CA ALA A 273 -17.34 -14.26 -8.98
C ALA A 273 -16.61 -14.27 -7.63
N ARG A 274 -16.31 -15.46 -7.08
CA ARG A 274 -15.49 -15.56 -5.85
C ARG A 274 -14.05 -15.10 -6.05
N LEU A 275 -13.43 -15.45 -7.16
CA LEU A 275 -12.10 -14.99 -7.53
C LEU A 275 -12.06 -13.47 -7.73
N ASP A 276 -13.11 -12.89 -8.30
CA ASP A 276 -13.29 -11.44 -8.42
C ASP A 276 -13.39 -10.76 -7.03
N VAL A 277 -14.11 -11.38 -6.08
CA VAL A 277 -14.16 -10.92 -4.68
C VAL A 277 -12.77 -10.97 -4.04
N VAL A 278 -11.97 -12.01 -4.29
CA VAL A 278 -10.58 -12.09 -3.81
C VAL A 278 -9.74 -10.95 -4.38
N ASN A 279 -9.84 -10.70 -5.70
CA ASN A 279 -9.20 -9.56 -6.35
C ASN A 279 -9.61 -8.22 -5.71
N ALA A 280 -10.92 -8.01 -5.52
CA ALA A 280 -11.46 -6.80 -4.93
C ALA A 280 -10.93 -6.57 -3.50
N LYS A 281 -10.85 -7.62 -2.68
CA LYS A 281 -10.28 -7.58 -1.33
C LYS A 281 -8.79 -7.22 -1.36
N GLY A 282 -8.03 -7.81 -2.27
CA GLY A 282 -6.60 -7.50 -2.43
C GLY A 282 -6.37 -6.05 -2.86
N GLN A 283 -7.13 -5.55 -3.84
CA GLN A 283 -7.06 -4.17 -4.32
C GLN A 283 -7.45 -3.17 -3.23
N TYR A 284 -8.54 -3.45 -2.50
CA TYR A 284 -8.99 -2.62 -1.39
C TYR A 284 -7.96 -2.57 -0.26
N ALA A 285 -7.37 -3.72 0.11
CA ALA A 285 -6.32 -3.78 1.11
C ALA A 285 -5.10 -2.92 0.74
N ASN A 286 -4.69 -2.96 -0.54
CA ASN A 286 -3.59 -2.16 -1.05
C ASN A 286 -3.91 -0.65 -1.03
N GLU A 287 -5.12 -0.27 -1.46
CA GLU A 287 -5.58 1.14 -1.50
C GLU A 287 -5.56 1.78 -0.11
N ILE A 288 -6.15 1.11 0.88
CA ILE A 288 -6.19 1.61 2.25
C ILE A 288 -4.93 1.26 3.05
N LYS A 289 -3.88 0.67 2.43
CA LYS A 289 -2.64 0.22 3.10
C LYS A 289 -2.92 -0.64 4.33
N ALA A 290 -3.85 -1.55 4.20
CA ALA A 290 -4.25 -2.47 5.27
C ALA A 290 -3.21 -3.59 5.45
N THR A 291 -3.14 -4.13 6.65
CA THR A 291 -2.26 -5.25 7.02
C THR A 291 -3.06 -6.50 7.39
N GLU A 292 -2.43 -7.66 7.32
CA GLU A 292 -3.04 -8.92 7.74
C GLU A 292 -3.27 -8.93 9.25
N PRO A 293 -4.53 -9.11 9.73
CA PRO A 293 -4.82 -9.22 11.15
C PRO A 293 -4.46 -10.60 11.69
N ILE A 294 -3.95 -10.65 12.92
CA ILE A 294 -3.78 -11.89 13.68
C ILE A 294 -5.06 -12.14 14.47
N ILE A 295 -5.69 -13.30 14.27
CA ILE A 295 -6.90 -13.68 15.00
C ILE A 295 -6.52 -14.25 16.35
N ASP A 296 -7.05 -13.66 17.42
CA ASP A 296 -6.82 -14.10 18.80
C ASP A 296 -8.05 -14.81 19.38
N ARG A 297 -7.84 -16.06 19.85
CA ARG A 297 -8.91 -16.91 20.45
C ARG A 297 -9.38 -16.44 21.80
N GLN A 298 -8.55 -15.70 22.52
CA GLN A 298 -8.85 -15.20 23.86
C GLN A 298 -9.51 -13.82 23.82
N ASN A 299 -9.85 -13.34 22.61
CA ASN A 299 -10.44 -12.03 22.36
C ASN A 299 -9.55 -10.85 22.81
N HIS A 300 -8.22 -11.03 22.74
CA HIS A 300 -7.30 -9.91 22.92
C HIS A 300 -7.28 -9.06 21.62
N VAL A 301 -7.59 -7.82 21.78
CA VAL A 301 -7.51 -6.81 20.72
C VAL A 301 -6.28 -5.94 20.98
N ALA A 302 -5.33 -5.96 20.06
CA ALA A 302 -4.15 -5.11 20.11
C ALA A 302 -3.94 -4.49 18.74
N LEU A 303 -4.44 -3.30 18.54
CA LEU A 303 -4.35 -2.55 17.29
C LEU A 303 -3.22 -1.52 17.38
N TRP A 304 -2.25 -1.65 16.51
CA TRP A 304 -1.12 -0.74 16.43
C TRP A 304 -1.34 0.27 15.30
N LYS A 305 -1.17 1.55 15.60
CA LYS A 305 -1.34 2.62 14.62
C LYS A 305 -2.61 2.48 13.78
N ALA A 306 -3.72 2.15 14.41
CA ALA A 306 -5.01 1.94 13.76
C ALA A 306 -5.66 3.26 13.36
N TRP A 307 -6.29 3.30 12.18
CA TRP A 307 -7.03 4.47 11.69
C TRP A 307 -8.35 4.08 11.06
N HIS A 308 -9.26 5.05 10.94
CA HIS A 308 -10.57 4.80 10.34
C HIS A 308 -10.46 4.77 8.80
N PRO A 309 -10.88 3.68 8.12
CA PRO A 309 -10.67 3.51 6.67
C PRO A 309 -11.41 4.52 5.77
N LEU A 310 -12.48 5.15 6.28
CA LEU A 310 -13.21 6.21 5.56
C LEU A 310 -12.58 7.60 5.69
N LEU A 311 -11.53 7.76 6.51
CA LEU A 311 -10.81 9.03 6.62
C LEU A 311 -9.67 9.07 5.60
N ASP A 312 -9.39 10.28 5.12
CA ASP A 312 -8.20 10.55 4.32
C ASP A 312 -6.94 10.17 5.11
N ARG A 313 -6.14 9.26 4.56
CA ARG A 313 -4.97 8.69 5.23
C ARG A 313 -3.93 9.75 5.65
N GLU A 314 -3.81 10.83 4.89
CA GLU A 314 -2.87 11.91 5.20
C GLU A 314 -3.31 12.75 6.43
N LYS A 315 -4.61 12.77 6.70
CA LYS A 315 -5.22 13.52 7.81
C LYS A 315 -5.59 12.65 9.01
N ALA A 316 -5.70 11.33 8.78
CA ALA A 316 -6.08 10.38 9.82
C ALA A 316 -4.96 10.22 10.84
N VAL A 317 -5.27 10.44 12.11
CA VAL A 317 -4.36 10.16 13.22
C VAL A 317 -4.48 8.69 13.61
N ALA A 318 -3.35 8.01 13.60
CA ALA A 318 -3.30 6.59 13.92
C ALA A 318 -3.13 6.39 15.43
N ASN A 319 -3.90 5.45 16.02
CA ASN A 319 -3.96 5.20 17.45
C ASN A 319 -3.61 3.76 17.79
N ASP A 320 -2.95 3.56 18.93
CA ASP A 320 -2.72 2.25 19.54
C ASP A 320 -3.85 1.94 20.53
N ILE A 321 -4.50 0.77 20.37
CA ILE A 321 -5.65 0.35 21.19
C ILE A 321 -5.41 -1.06 21.69
N ILE A 322 -5.43 -1.25 23.02
CA ILE A 322 -5.20 -2.55 23.67
C ILE A 322 -6.41 -2.86 24.55
N LEU A 323 -7.07 -3.99 24.30
CA LEU A 323 -8.24 -4.45 25.04
C LEU A 323 -8.21 -5.99 25.15
N GLY A 324 -8.52 -6.54 26.31
CA GLY A 324 -8.70 -7.97 26.53
C GLY A 324 -7.55 -8.66 27.29
N GLU A 325 -6.30 -8.18 27.17
CA GLU A 325 -5.16 -8.78 27.85
C GLU A 325 -5.14 -8.40 29.33
N GLU A 326 -4.96 -7.13 29.65
CA GLU A 326 -4.99 -6.60 31.01
C GLU A 326 -6.35 -5.98 31.36
N TYR A 327 -7.03 -5.40 30.37
CA TYR A 327 -8.23 -4.59 30.53
C TYR A 327 -9.35 -5.09 29.64
N GLN A 328 -10.53 -5.32 30.23
CA GLN A 328 -11.78 -5.64 29.50
C GLN A 328 -12.65 -4.39 29.25
N ALA A 329 -12.37 -3.30 29.97
CA ALA A 329 -13.08 -2.04 29.85
C ALA A 329 -12.13 -0.86 29.65
N ILE A 330 -12.41 -0.01 28.66
CA ILE A 330 -11.74 1.26 28.45
C ILE A 330 -12.76 2.38 28.64
N VAL A 331 -12.51 3.31 29.55
CA VAL A 331 -13.35 4.48 29.78
C VAL A 331 -12.62 5.72 29.24
N ILE A 332 -13.13 6.29 28.14
CA ILE A 332 -12.53 7.42 27.45
C ILE A 332 -13.16 8.71 27.94
N THR A 333 -12.36 9.56 28.58
CA THR A 333 -12.82 10.85 29.11
C THR A 333 -12.26 12.02 28.25
N GLY A 334 -12.92 13.16 28.27
CA GLY A 334 -12.47 14.35 27.56
C GLY A 334 -13.57 15.03 26.72
N PRO A 335 -13.25 16.13 26.01
CA PRO A 335 -14.22 16.88 25.23
C PRO A 335 -14.71 16.08 23.99
N ASN A 336 -15.93 16.37 23.53
CA ASN A 336 -16.52 15.67 22.37
C ASN A 336 -15.76 15.93 21.07
N THR A 337 -15.17 17.10 20.92
CA THR A 337 -14.35 17.49 19.77
C THR A 337 -13.03 16.71 19.64
N GLY A 338 -12.67 15.91 20.64
CA GLY A 338 -11.41 15.15 20.68
C GLY A 338 -11.36 13.91 19.77
N GLY A 339 -12.47 13.50 19.14
CA GLY A 339 -12.51 12.33 18.25
C GLY A 339 -12.88 11.01 18.93
N LYS A 340 -13.48 11.04 20.13
CA LYS A 340 -13.94 9.83 20.88
C LYS A 340 -14.85 8.95 20.03
N THR A 341 -15.87 9.52 19.42
CA THR A 341 -16.84 8.85 18.54
C THR A 341 -16.17 8.14 17.36
N ILE A 342 -15.20 8.82 16.72
CA ILE A 342 -14.44 8.24 15.59
C ILE A 342 -13.60 7.07 16.05
N LEU A 343 -13.00 7.16 17.23
CA LEU A 343 -12.21 6.05 17.81
C LEU A 343 -13.07 4.82 18.04
N LEU A 344 -14.25 4.98 18.66
CA LEU A 344 -15.22 3.89 18.88
C LEU A 344 -15.62 3.25 17.55
N LYS A 345 -15.98 4.06 16.54
CA LYS A 345 -16.28 3.56 15.19
C LYS A 345 -15.09 2.83 14.57
N THR A 346 -13.88 3.34 14.75
CA THR A 346 -12.66 2.73 14.20
C THR A 346 -12.48 1.29 14.73
N VAL A 347 -12.60 1.09 16.04
CA VAL A 347 -12.50 -0.26 16.64
C VAL A 347 -13.57 -1.18 16.08
N GLY A 348 -14.82 -0.72 16.06
CA GLY A 348 -15.94 -1.51 15.55
C GLY A 348 -15.79 -1.91 14.09
N VAL A 349 -15.40 -0.94 13.25
CA VAL A 349 -15.18 -1.17 11.80
C VAL A 349 -14.04 -2.16 11.58
N ILE A 350 -12.89 -1.97 12.23
CA ILE A 350 -11.72 -2.87 12.11
C ILE A 350 -12.10 -4.29 12.53
N GLN A 351 -12.86 -4.44 13.62
CA GLN A 351 -13.31 -5.75 14.08
C GLN A 351 -14.25 -6.41 13.05
N LEU A 352 -15.20 -5.67 12.48
CA LEU A 352 -16.08 -6.16 11.43
C LEU A 352 -15.31 -6.53 10.15
N MET A 353 -14.33 -5.71 9.76
CA MET A 353 -13.45 -5.99 8.60
C MET A 353 -12.73 -7.32 8.79
N ALA A 354 -12.08 -7.52 9.93
CA ALA A 354 -11.37 -8.76 10.22
C ALA A 354 -12.30 -9.99 10.21
N GLN A 355 -13.47 -9.91 10.84
CA GLN A 355 -14.45 -11.01 10.85
C GLN A 355 -15.11 -11.25 9.48
N MET A 356 -15.08 -10.29 8.59
CA MET A 356 -15.47 -10.48 7.19
C MET A 356 -14.33 -11.06 6.33
N GLY A 357 -13.12 -11.20 6.90
CA GLY A 357 -11.93 -11.71 6.21
C GLY A 357 -11.26 -10.67 5.33
N LEU A 358 -11.30 -9.41 5.73
CA LEU A 358 -10.54 -8.32 5.12
C LEU A 358 -9.26 -8.06 5.92
N TYR A 359 -8.27 -7.51 5.26
CA TYR A 359 -7.16 -6.85 5.92
C TYR A 359 -7.63 -5.57 6.61
N ILE A 360 -6.92 -5.15 7.64
CA ILE A 360 -7.35 -4.06 8.53
C ILE A 360 -6.45 -2.83 8.40
N PRO A 361 -7.00 -1.61 8.52
CA PRO A 361 -6.23 -0.37 8.51
C PRO A 361 -5.51 -0.16 9.85
N ALA A 362 -4.46 -0.96 10.10
CA ALA A 362 -3.64 -0.93 11.30
C ALA A 362 -2.19 -1.30 10.95
N GLY A 363 -1.29 -1.15 11.90
CA GLY A 363 0.11 -1.59 11.76
C GLY A 363 0.25 -3.10 11.80
N GLU A 364 1.38 -3.60 11.31
CA GLU A 364 1.71 -5.03 11.35
C GLU A 364 1.64 -5.61 12.77
N ASN A 365 1.38 -6.92 12.86
CA ASN A 365 1.20 -7.66 14.11
C ASN A 365 -0.01 -7.20 14.97
N SER A 366 -0.95 -6.46 14.37
CA SER A 366 -2.21 -6.13 15.03
C SER A 366 -3.07 -7.38 15.22
N ARG A 367 -3.63 -7.51 16.43
CA ARG A 367 -4.48 -8.64 16.83
C ARG A 367 -5.92 -8.21 16.97
N VAL A 368 -6.84 -9.07 16.57
CA VAL A 368 -8.28 -8.88 16.69
C VAL A 368 -8.93 -10.09 17.34
N GLY A 369 -9.95 -9.85 18.17
CA GLY A 369 -10.71 -10.91 18.80
C GLY A 369 -11.76 -11.55 17.88
N ILE A 370 -12.48 -12.54 18.40
CA ILE A 370 -13.64 -13.15 17.77
C ILE A 370 -14.87 -12.84 18.60
N PHE A 371 -15.62 -11.82 18.23
CA PHE A 371 -16.83 -11.45 18.95
C PHE A 371 -18.07 -12.04 18.28
N THR A 372 -18.91 -12.72 19.07
CA THR A 372 -20.19 -13.26 18.57
C THR A 372 -21.20 -12.14 18.34
N GLU A 373 -21.14 -11.10 19.17
CA GLU A 373 -21.99 -9.93 19.06
C GLU A 373 -21.13 -8.65 19.23
N ILE A 374 -21.37 -7.67 18.38
CA ILE A 374 -20.84 -6.34 18.52
C ILE A 374 -22.03 -5.39 18.63
N PHE A 375 -22.07 -4.62 19.71
CA PHE A 375 -23.11 -3.64 19.96
C PHE A 375 -22.55 -2.25 19.93
N ALA A 376 -23.31 -1.31 19.39
CA ALA A 376 -22.95 0.10 19.42
C ALA A 376 -24.15 0.96 19.84
N ASP A 377 -23.87 1.87 20.75
CA ASP A 377 -24.73 3.01 21.07
C ASP A 377 -23.92 4.27 20.76
N ILE A 378 -23.94 4.67 19.50
CA ILE A 378 -23.10 5.74 18.95
C ILE A 378 -23.97 6.63 18.03
N GLY A 379 -23.89 7.95 18.25
CA GLY A 379 -24.53 8.97 17.42
C GLY A 379 -25.75 9.61 18.06
N ASP A 380 -25.99 10.87 17.72
CA ASP A 380 -27.19 11.62 18.07
C ASP A 380 -28.32 11.19 17.11
N GLU A 381 -29.32 10.49 17.61
CA GLU A 381 -30.59 10.32 16.92
C GLU A 381 -31.38 11.66 16.92
N GLN A 382 -30.81 12.70 16.29
CA GLN A 382 -31.51 13.97 16.01
C GLN A 382 -32.48 13.82 14.84
N SER A 383 -33.12 12.67 14.69
CA SER A 383 -34.21 12.56 13.73
C SER A 383 -35.47 13.24 14.33
N ILE A 384 -35.92 14.32 13.69
CA ILE A 384 -37.13 15.08 14.00
C ILE A 384 -38.37 14.17 14.06
N GLU A 385 -38.30 12.95 13.58
CA GLU A 385 -39.40 11.99 13.49
C GLU A 385 -39.63 11.16 14.78
N GLN A 386 -38.67 11.15 15.73
CA GLN A 386 -38.85 10.45 17.02
C GLN A 386 -38.94 11.44 18.17
N ASN A 387 -40.15 11.68 18.68
CA ASN A 387 -40.48 12.56 19.81
C ASN A 387 -39.98 12.04 21.18
N LEU A 388 -39.00 11.14 21.23
CA LEU A 388 -38.36 10.66 22.46
C LEU A 388 -37.19 11.58 22.82
N SER A 389 -37.04 11.92 24.12
CA SER A 389 -35.82 12.61 24.55
C SER A 389 -34.57 11.76 24.24
N THR A 390 -33.46 12.39 23.91
CA THR A 390 -32.19 11.75 23.58
C THR A 390 -31.79 10.68 24.62
N PHE A 391 -32.00 11.01 25.91
CA PHE A 391 -31.77 10.08 27.02
C PHE A 391 -32.60 8.79 26.91
N SER A 392 -33.91 8.93 26.60
CA SER A 392 -34.81 7.75 26.52
C SER A 392 -34.45 6.83 25.36
N SER A 393 -33.98 7.37 24.23
CA SER A 393 -33.50 6.60 23.08
C SER A 393 -32.26 5.77 23.44
N HIS A 394 -31.22 6.42 24.01
CA HIS A 394 -30.01 5.77 24.48
C HIS A 394 -30.30 4.68 25.50
N MET A 395 -31.14 4.97 26.52
CA MET A 395 -31.51 3.99 27.54
C MET A 395 -32.28 2.80 26.97
N SER A 396 -33.18 3.01 26.02
CA SER A 396 -33.91 1.94 25.35
C SER A 396 -32.98 1.01 24.57
N ASN A 397 -31.98 1.60 23.87
CA ASN A 397 -30.97 0.83 23.16
C ASN A 397 -30.06 0.06 24.13
N ILE A 398 -29.54 0.71 25.18
CA ILE A 398 -28.72 0.07 26.22
C ILE A 398 -29.48 -1.05 26.89
N VAL A 399 -30.77 -0.90 27.27
CA VAL A 399 -31.61 -1.97 27.82
C VAL A 399 -31.71 -3.17 26.88
N SER A 400 -31.87 -2.91 25.57
CA SER A 400 -31.91 -3.98 24.57
C SER A 400 -30.56 -4.70 24.46
N ILE A 401 -29.46 -3.98 24.49
CA ILE A 401 -28.10 -4.52 24.49
C ILE A 401 -27.84 -5.37 25.70
N LEU A 402 -28.11 -4.86 26.92
CA LEU A 402 -27.86 -5.55 28.20
C LEU A 402 -28.61 -6.89 28.36
N LYS A 403 -29.71 -7.07 27.61
CA LYS A 403 -30.43 -8.36 27.56
C LYS A 403 -29.73 -9.42 26.71
N GLN A 404 -28.83 -9.04 25.82
CA GLN A 404 -28.25 -9.91 24.83
C GLN A 404 -26.74 -10.15 25.03
N ILE A 405 -26.08 -9.39 25.90
CA ILE A 405 -24.64 -9.47 26.13
C ILE A 405 -24.20 -10.80 26.72
N ASN A 406 -23.03 -11.25 26.33
CA ASN A 406 -22.32 -12.44 26.83
C ASN A 406 -20.80 -12.15 26.94
N ASP A 407 -20.04 -13.14 27.40
CA ASP A 407 -18.58 -13.06 27.58
C ASP A 407 -17.79 -12.83 26.27
N LYS A 408 -18.42 -12.99 25.10
CA LYS A 408 -17.85 -12.75 23.76
C LYS A 408 -18.52 -11.56 23.05
N SER A 409 -19.07 -10.63 23.83
CA SER A 409 -19.66 -9.40 23.29
C SER A 409 -18.69 -8.23 23.40
N LEU A 410 -18.63 -7.39 22.34
CA LEU A 410 -17.95 -6.10 22.34
C LEU A 410 -18.99 -4.99 22.34
N LEU A 411 -18.92 -4.08 23.30
CA LEU A 411 -19.80 -2.94 23.43
C LEU A 411 -19.04 -1.63 23.13
N LEU A 412 -19.61 -0.80 22.30
CA LEU A 412 -19.10 0.51 21.94
C LEU A 412 -20.16 1.55 22.32
N ILE A 413 -19.93 2.27 23.40
CA ILE A 413 -20.93 3.17 23.97
C ILE A 413 -20.38 4.61 23.95
N ASP A 414 -21.05 5.50 23.24
CA ASP A 414 -20.69 6.91 23.21
C ASP A 414 -21.54 7.70 24.21
N GLU A 415 -20.90 8.59 24.95
CA GLU A 415 -21.52 9.49 25.94
C GLU A 415 -22.45 8.77 26.97
N ILE A 416 -21.95 7.67 27.56
CA ILE A 416 -22.75 6.88 28.53
C ILE A 416 -23.32 7.75 29.66
N GLY A 417 -24.64 7.67 29.86
CA GLY A 417 -25.38 8.39 30.88
C GLY A 417 -25.75 9.84 30.53
N SER A 418 -25.42 10.32 29.32
CA SER A 418 -25.74 11.69 28.91
C SER A 418 -27.24 11.96 28.76
N GLY A 419 -27.62 13.22 28.80
CA GLY A 419 -29.00 13.65 28.56
C GLY A 419 -29.94 13.67 29.77
N THR A 420 -29.43 13.49 31.00
CA THR A 420 -30.16 13.62 32.27
C THR A 420 -29.38 14.45 33.30
N ASP A 421 -29.83 14.50 34.54
CA ASP A 421 -29.11 15.12 35.65
C ASP A 421 -27.68 14.50 35.76
N PRO A 422 -26.61 15.30 35.90
CA PRO A 422 -25.24 14.78 35.93
C PRO A 422 -24.97 13.74 37.02
N GLN A 423 -25.56 13.86 38.23
CA GLN A 423 -25.35 12.92 39.31
C GLN A 423 -26.11 11.61 39.07
N GLU A 424 -27.33 11.68 38.53
CA GLU A 424 -28.10 10.48 38.15
C GLU A 424 -27.42 9.80 36.94
N GLY A 425 -27.01 10.57 35.94
CA GLY A 425 -26.35 10.07 34.73
C GLY A 425 -25.02 9.36 35.01
N SER A 426 -24.16 9.95 35.86
CA SER A 426 -22.87 9.33 36.26
C SER A 426 -23.07 8.07 37.09
N SER A 427 -24.03 8.08 38.05
CA SER A 427 -24.35 6.92 38.88
C SER A 427 -24.89 5.78 38.03
N LEU A 428 -25.77 6.07 37.06
CA LEU A 428 -26.34 5.07 36.16
C LEU A 428 -25.23 4.50 35.22
N ALA A 429 -24.35 5.34 34.71
CA ALA A 429 -23.24 4.91 33.88
C ALA A 429 -22.31 3.93 34.61
N ILE A 430 -21.97 4.23 35.88
CA ILE A 430 -21.17 3.33 36.73
C ILE A 430 -21.88 1.99 36.89
N ALA A 431 -23.17 2.01 37.22
CA ALA A 431 -23.95 0.77 37.44
C ALA A 431 -24.07 -0.07 36.15
N ILE A 432 -24.22 0.55 35.00
CA ILE A 432 -24.24 -0.12 33.68
C ILE A 432 -22.88 -0.76 33.40
N LEU A 433 -21.77 -0.04 33.59
CA LEU A 433 -20.41 -0.56 33.38
C LEU A 433 -20.10 -1.73 34.34
N ASP A 434 -20.49 -1.63 35.61
CA ASP A 434 -20.36 -2.73 36.60
C ASP A 434 -21.19 -3.96 36.19
N TYR A 435 -22.39 -3.76 35.63
CA TYR A 435 -23.20 -4.86 35.11
C TYR A 435 -22.54 -5.54 33.91
N ILE A 436 -21.99 -4.75 32.95
CA ILE A 436 -21.26 -5.26 31.78
C ILE A 436 -20.03 -6.06 32.23
N ALA A 437 -19.27 -5.53 33.19
CA ALA A 437 -18.13 -6.23 33.79
C ALA A 437 -18.52 -7.56 34.46
N SER A 438 -19.68 -7.61 35.12
CA SER A 438 -20.21 -8.84 35.73
C SER A 438 -20.50 -9.95 34.72
N LYS A 439 -20.77 -9.57 33.45
CA LYS A 439 -20.97 -10.50 32.32
C LYS A 439 -19.66 -10.85 31.60
N GLN A 440 -18.53 -10.33 32.05
CA GLN A 440 -17.21 -10.51 31.43
C GLN A 440 -17.15 -10.05 29.96
N SER A 441 -18.05 -9.15 29.56
CA SER A 441 -18.10 -8.57 28.23
C SER A 441 -17.03 -7.49 28.09
N TYR A 442 -16.65 -7.21 26.87
CA TYR A 442 -15.66 -6.16 26.51
C TYR A 442 -16.38 -4.84 26.22
N VAL A 443 -15.88 -3.74 26.75
CA VAL A 443 -16.52 -2.42 26.54
C VAL A 443 -15.50 -1.32 26.30
N ILE A 444 -15.81 -0.46 25.35
CA ILE A 444 -15.17 0.86 25.20
C ILE A 444 -16.28 1.88 25.33
N ALA A 445 -16.24 2.68 26.38
CA ALA A 445 -17.24 3.69 26.65
C ALA A 445 -16.62 5.09 26.68
N SER A 446 -17.28 6.06 26.07
CA SER A 446 -16.90 7.46 26.20
C SER A 446 -17.80 8.17 27.21
N THR A 447 -17.25 9.17 27.89
CA THR A 447 -18.00 9.99 28.84
C THR A 447 -17.36 11.37 29.04
N HIS A 448 -18.15 12.30 29.56
CA HIS A 448 -17.67 13.60 30.02
C HIS A 448 -17.81 13.80 31.55
N TYR A 449 -18.32 12.78 32.26
CA TYR A 449 -18.52 12.85 33.71
C TYR A 449 -17.23 12.72 34.49
N PRO A 450 -16.95 13.66 35.45
CA PRO A 450 -15.77 13.62 36.28
C PRO A 450 -15.66 12.35 37.14
N GLU A 451 -16.78 11.83 37.65
CA GLU A 451 -16.85 10.65 38.53
C GLU A 451 -16.32 9.40 37.84
N LEU A 452 -16.49 9.28 36.53
CA LEU A 452 -15.96 8.13 35.77
C LEU A 452 -14.45 8.23 35.55
N LYS A 453 -13.81 9.38 35.85
CA LYS A 453 -12.35 9.47 35.83
C LYS A 453 -11.71 8.65 36.95
N ALA A 454 -12.38 8.48 38.08
CA ALA A 454 -11.93 7.63 39.18
C ALA A 454 -12.25 6.13 38.93
N TYR A 455 -13.31 5.84 38.18
CA TYR A 455 -13.81 4.49 37.93
C TYR A 455 -12.74 3.52 37.40
N GLY A 456 -11.90 3.92 36.46
CA GLY A 456 -10.84 3.09 35.90
C GLY A 456 -9.67 2.80 36.86
N TYR A 457 -9.57 3.52 37.98
CA TYR A 457 -8.60 3.22 39.04
C TYR A 457 -9.13 2.26 40.10
N ASP A 458 -10.46 2.34 40.36
CA ASP A 458 -11.11 1.58 41.44
C ASP A 458 -11.61 0.21 40.99
N ARG A 459 -11.68 -0.05 39.68
CA ARG A 459 -12.26 -1.28 39.13
C ARG A 459 -11.21 -2.17 38.48
N PRO A 460 -11.18 -3.49 38.83
CA PRO A 460 -10.27 -4.42 38.19
C PRO A 460 -10.56 -4.55 36.70
N LYS A 461 -9.52 -4.81 35.88
CA LYS A 461 -9.61 -4.99 34.44
C LYS A 461 -10.20 -3.77 33.68
N THR A 462 -10.16 -2.60 34.29
CA THR A 462 -10.62 -1.35 33.68
C THR A 462 -9.49 -0.36 33.58
N ILE A 463 -9.41 0.38 32.48
CA ILE A 463 -8.42 1.43 32.28
C ILE A 463 -9.11 2.72 31.83
N ASN A 464 -8.63 3.83 32.37
CA ASN A 464 -9.01 5.15 31.86
C ASN A 464 -8.21 5.48 30.59
N ALA A 465 -8.83 6.24 29.71
CA ALA A 465 -8.19 6.79 28.55
C ALA A 465 -8.66 8.24 28.28
N SER A 466 -7.92 8.97 27.50
CA SER A 466 -8.31 10.29 27.04
C SER A 466 -7.84 10.57 25.63
N MET A 467 -8.52 11.48 24.96
CA MET A 467 -8.00 12.02 23.69
C MET A 467 -7.06 13.18 24.01
N GLU A 468 -5.86 13.14 23.43
CA GLU A 468 -4.84 14.16 23.64
C GLU A 468 -5.32 15.50 23.12
N PHE A 469 -5.07 16.54 23.88
CA PHE A 469 -5.36 17.92 23.55
C PHE A 469 -4.08 18.75 23.68
N ASP A 470 -3.74 19.48 22.64
CA ASP A 470 -2.56 20.33 22.66
C ASP A 470 -2.88 21.64 23.43
N GLY A 471 -2.25 21.81 24.57
CA GLY A 471 -2.42 22.98 25.43
C GLY A 471 -1.88 24.27 24.81
N ASP A 472 -0.93 24.18 23.89
CA ASP A 472 -0.32 25.36 23.25
C ASP A 472 -1.16 25.84 22.06
N THR A 473 -1.65 24.93 21.22
CA THR A 473 -2.51 25.26 20.06
C THR A 473 -3.99 25.30 20.43
N LEU A 474 -4.39 24.70 21.56
CA LEU A 474 -5.77 24.45 21.98
C LEU A 474 -6.60 23.72 20.91
N GLN A 475 -5.95 22.77 20.21
CA GLN A 475 -6.61 21.90 19.25
C GLN A 475 -6.47 20.43 19.67
N PRO A 476 -7.47 19.58 19.31
CA PRO A 476 -7.33 18.15 19.52
C PRO A 476 -6.23 17.58 18.61
N THR A 477 -5.36 16.74 19.14
CA THR A 477 -4.39 15.98 18.35
C THR A 477 -4.99 14.68 17.81
N TYR A 478 -6.17 14.29 18.28
CA TYR A 478 -6.87 13.03 17.97
C TYR A 478 -6.11 11.78 18.40
N GLN A 479 -5.11 11.93 19.28
CA GLN A 479 -4.31 10.81 19.77
C GLN A 479 -4.89 10.25 21.07
N LEU A 480 -5.04 8.91 21.15
CA LEU A 480 -5.52 8.22 22.34
C LEU A 480 -4.39 8.08 23.35
N LEU A 481 -4.67 8.47 24.59
CA LEU A 481 -3.81 8.29 25.73
C LEU A 481 -4.41 7.25 26.69
N LEU A 482 -3.93 6.00 26.66
CA LEU A 482 -4.35 4.95 27.60
C LEU A 482 -3.71 5.18 28.98
N GLY A 483 -4.44 4.93 30.06
CA GLY A 483 -3.98 5.04 31.43
C GLY A 483 -4.06 6.45 32.03
N VAL A 484 -4.49 7.46 31.27
CA VAL A 484 -4.63 8.83 31.74
C VAL A 484 -6.03 9.34 31.49
N PRO A 485 -6.79 9.77 32.50
CA PRO A 485 -8.09 10.40 32.31
C PRO A 485 -7.93 11.80 31.73
N GLY A 486 -8.91 12.25 30.94
CA GLY A 486 -8.87 13.55 30.28
C GLY A 486 -9.05 14.72 31.24
N ARG A 487 -8.31 15.79 30.98
CA ARG A 487 -8.49 17.11 31.61
C ARG A 487 -9.65 17.86 30.99
N SER A 488 -10.35 18.67 31.81
CA SER A 488 -11.28 19.67 31.31
C SER A 488 -10.51 20.93 30.92
N ASN A 489 -10.46 21.27 29.64
CA ASN A 489 -9.76 22.45 29.14
C ASN A 489 -10.67 23.66 28.91
N ALA A 490 -11.90 23.64 29.45
CA ALA A 490 -12.91 24.67 29.21
C ALA A 490 -12.41 26.08 29.58
N PHE A 491 -11.73 26.25 30.70
CA PHE A 491 -11.20 27.54 31.12
C PHE A 491 -10.08 28.07 30.23
N ASP A 492 -9.18 27.18 29.79
CA ASP A 492 -8.06 27.56 28.93
C ASP A 492 -8.55 27.91 27.51
N ILE A 493 -9.53 27.17 27.01
CA ILE A 493 -10.22 27.47 25.74
C ILE A 493 -10.97 28.79 25.84
N SER A 494 -11.78 29.02 26.92
CA SER A 494 -12.52 30.23 27.14
C SER A 494 -11.63 31.47 27.24
N LYS A 495 -10.48 31.34 27.94
CA LYS A 495 -9.48 32.40 28.05
C LYS A 495 -8.96 32.82 26.66
N ARG A 496 -8.66 31.84 25.81
CA ARG A 496 -8.14 32.10 24.46
C ARG A 496 -9.21 32.70 23.52
N LEU A 497 -10.45 32.28 23.69
CA LEU A 497 -11.58 32.87 22.95
C LEU A 497 -11.90 34.32 23.39
N GLY A 498 -11.18 34.84 24.41
CA GLY A 498 -11.30 36.23 24.85
C GLY A 498 -12.22 36.46 26.04
N LEU A 499 -12.65 35.39 26.75
CA LEU A 499 -13.41 35.57 27.98
C LEU A 499 -12.53 36.28 29.02
N PRO A 500 -13.03 37.38 29.67
CA PRO A 500 -12.25 38.10 30.68
C PRO A 500 -11.75 37.19 31.80
N SER A 501 -10.49 37.40 32.21
CA SER A 501 -9.85 36.58 33.26
C SER A 501 -10.61 36.61 34.59
N ILE A 502 -11.25 37.73 34.93
CA ILE A 502 -12.09 37.86 36.13
C ILE A 502 -13.22 36.81 36.15
N ILE A 503 -13.86 36.55 35.02
CA ILE A 503 -14.95 35.55 34.94
C ILE A 503 -14.37 34.16 35.11
N ILE A 504 -13.22 33.89 34.50
CA ILE A 504 -12.52 32.60 34.61
C ILE A 504 -12.08 32.33 36.03
N ASP A 505 -11.50 33.33 36.70
CA ASP A 505 -11.01 33.22 38.09
C ASP A 505 -12.18 33.00 39.08
N GLN A 506 -13.30 33.67 38.85
CA GLN A 506 -14.55 33.44 39.61
C GLN A 506 -15.07 32.00 39.37
N ALA A 507 -15.10 31.54 38.12
CA ALA A 507 -15.54 30.21 37.80
C ALA A 507 -14.64 29.13 38.39
N ARG A 508 -13.30 29.33 38.41
CA ARG A 508 -12.36 28.46 39.10
C ARG A 508 -12.58 28.38 40.61
N GLY A 509 -12.92 29.50 41.23
CA GLY A 509 -13.24 29.57 42.65
C GLY A 509 -14.55 28.86 43.06
N LEU A 510 -15.39 28.48 42.09
CA LEU A 510 -16.62 27.71 42.32
C LEU A 510 -16.35 26.18 42.23
N LEU A 511 -15.17 25.75 41.76
CA LEU A 511 -14.80 24.31 41.75
C LEU A 511 -14.45 23.86 43.18
N SER A 512 -14.81 22.60 43.51
CA SER A 512 -14.41 21.98 44.77
C SER A 512 -12.90 21.82 44.88
N GLU A 513 -12.33 21.79 46.09
CA GLU A 513 -10.89 21.56 46.32
C GLU A 513 -10.49 20.18 45.77
N GLU A 514 -11.33 19.16 45.92
CA GLU A 514 -11.10 17.79 45.40
C GLU A 514 -10.97 17.76 43.87
N ASP A 515 -11.78 18.56 43.13
CA ASP A 515 -11.70 18.66 41.67
C ASP A 515 -10.41 19.37 41.23
N GLN A 516 -9.95 20.37 42.00
CA GLN A 516 -8.69 21.07 41.71
C GLN A 516 -7.48 20.17 41.88
N ASP A 517 -7.41 19.40 42.98
CA ASP A 517 -6.34 18.43 43.26
C ASP A 517 -6.31 17.30 42.25
N LEU A 518 -7.48 16.76 41.88
CA LEU A 518 -7.59 15.73 40.82
C LEU A 518 -7.07 16.25 39.48
N ASN A 519 -7.46 17.46 39.07
CA ASN A 519 -6.98 18.04 37.82
C ASN A 519 -5.46 18.33 37.83
N ALA A 520 -4.88 18.72 38.97
CA ALA A 520 -3.44 18.92 39.12
C ALA A 520 -2.69 17.57 38.99
N MET A 521 -3.18 16.52 39.64
CA MET A 521 -2.61 15.18 39.55
C MET A 521 -2.67 14.61 38.12
N ILE A 522 -3.78 14.78 37.43
CA ILE A 522 -3.95 14.37 36.03
C ILE A 522 -2.94 15.11 35.14
N SER A 523 -2.72 16.42 35.36
CA SER A 523 -1.76 17.21 34.61
C SER A 523 -0.32 16.71 34.77
N ASP A 524 0.08 16.34 36.00
CA ASP A 524 1.41 15.76 36.27
C ASP A 524 1.59 14.38 35.61
N LEU A 525 0.56 13.55 35.67
CA LEU A 525 0.53 12.24 35.01
C LEU A 525 0.63 12.35 33.47
N GLU A 526 -0.10 13.27 32.85
CA GLU A 526 0.00 13.56 31.42
C GLU A 526 1.41 13.98 31.03
N GLN A 527 2.03 14.87 31.81
CA GLN A 527 3.38 15.34 31.52
C GLN A 527 4.42 14.20 31.64
N LYS A 528 4.35 13.40 32.70
CA LYS A 528 5.23 12.23 32.90
C LYS A 528 5.08 11.23 31.76
N ARG A 529 3.85 10.96 31.35
CA ARG A 529 3.56 10.03 30.25
C ARG A 529 4.08 10.57 28.93
N ARG A 530 3.84 11.85 28.58
CA ARG A 530 4.40 12.44 27.36
C ARG A 530 5.93 12.30 27.29
N ARG A 531 6.63 12.41 28.43
CA ARG A 531 8.06 12.15 28.49
C ARG A 531 8.37 10.69 28.22
N ALA A 532 7.70 9.77 28.92
CA ALA A 532 7.89 8.34 28.75
C ALA A 532 7.59 7.88 27.31
N GLN A 533 6.51 8.40 26.69
CA GLN A 533 6.16 8.09 25.30
C GLN A 533 7.26 8.57 24.32
N ARG A 534 7.72 9.81 24.46
CA ARG A 534 8.81 10.34 23.63
C ARG A 534 10.09 9.51 23.76
N ASP A 535 10.39 9.04 24.96
CA ASP A 535 11.58 8.21 25.20
C ASP A 535 11.39 6.80 24.64
N ALA A 536 10.18 6.23 24.73
CA ALA A 536 9.82 4.96 24.10
C ALA A 536 9.89 5.04 22.57
N ASP A 537 9.37 6.11 21.96
CA ASP A 537 9.43 6.31 20.51
C ASP A 537 10.88 6.47 20.00
N LYS A 538 11.72 7.18 20.77
CA LYS A 538 13.15 7.27 20.47
C LYS A 538 13.85 5.91 20.55
N MET A 539 13.53 5.11 21.58
CA MET A 539 14.08 3.76 21.73
C MET A 539 13.63 2.84 20.58
N ARG A 540 12.36 2.91 20.21
CA ARG A 540 11.81 2.13 19.08
C ARG A 540 12.52 2.49 17.77
N HIS A 541 12.67 3.77 17.50
CA HIS A 541 13.38 4.23 16.31
C HIS A 541 14.87 3.80 16.30
N GLN A 542 15.53 3.84 17.46
CA GLN A 542 16.91 3.33 17.59
C GLN A 542 16.97 1.82 17.37
N LEU A 543 15.97 1.08 17.84
CA LEU A 543 15.89 -0.38 17.65
C LEU A 543 15.69 -0.72 16.16
N GLU A 544 14.79 -0.01 15.47
CA GLU A 544 14.58 -0.18 14.02
C GLU A 544 15.87 0.08 13.24
N LEU A 545 16.56 1.20 13.52
CA LEU A 545 17.86 1.51 12.90
C LEU A 545 18.92 0.43 13.19
N SER A 546 18.96 -0.07 14.43
CA SER A 546 19.90 -1.13 14.81
C SER A 546 19.60 -2.44 14.07
N THR A 547 18.31 -2.79 13.92
CA THR A 547 17.90 -3.99 13.20
C THR A 547 18.26 -3.90 11.72
N GLN A 548 17.98 -2.76 11.08
CA GLN A 548 18.37 -2.52 9.68
C GLN A 548 19.88 -2.60 9.49
N LEU A 549 20.65 -2.01 10.40
CA LEU A 549 22.11 -2.06 10.33
C LEU A 549 22.65 -3.50 10.48
N LEU A 550 22.03 -4.30 11.35
CA LEU A 550 22.40 -5.71 11.51
C LEU A 550 22.09 -6.52 10.24
N GLU A 551 20.94 -6.30 9.60
CA GLU A 551 20.60 -6.93 8.34
C GLU A 551 21.58 -6.54 7.22
N ASP A 552 21.94 -5.28 7.11
CA ASP A 552 22.89 -4.81 6.11
C ASP A 552 24.30 -5.40 6.36
N LEU A 553 24.73 -5.46 7.62
CA LEU A 553 26.00 -6.10 7.99
C LEU A 553 26.00 -7.60 7.70
N GLN A 554 24.88 -8.29 7.89
CA GLN A 554 24.73 -9.70 7.51
C GLN A 554 24.88 -9.89 6.01
N LYS A 555 24.19 -9.09 5.20
CA LYS A 555 24.30 -9.11 3.74
C LYS A 555 25.73 -8.83 3.26
N GLU A 556 26.36 -7.80 3.81
CA GLU A 556 27.77 -7.50 3.47
C GLU A 556 28.73 -8.64 3.87
N THR A 557 28.48 -9.26 5.03
CA THR A 557 29.28 -10.40 5.50
C THR A 557 29.12 -11.61 4.57
N GLU A 558 27.91 -11.92 4.12
CA GLU A 558 27.64 -12.99 3.15
C GLU A 558 28.27 -12.71 1.79
N GLN A 559 28.15 -11.49 1.29
CA GLN A 559 28.80 -11.07 0.05
C GLN A 559 30.31 -11.14 0.15
N PHE A 560 30.88 -10.72 1.30
CA PHE A 560 32.30 -10.83 1.53
C PHE A 560 32.79 -12.28 1.57
N LYS A 561 32.04 -13.19 2.23
CA LYS A 561 32.35 -14.63 2.25
C LYS A 561 32.31 -15.24 0.86
N ALA A 562 31.27 -14.91 0.07
CA ALA A 562 31.11 -15.38 -1.31
C ALA A 562 32.26 -14.86 -2.21
N ASN A 563 32.58 -13.57 -2.14
CA ASN A 563 33.69 -12.99 -2.88
C ASN A 563 35.03 -13.56 -2.48
N LYS A 564 35.27 -13.83 -1.17
CA LYS A 564 36.48 -14.47 -0.67
C LYS A 564 36.62 -15.91 -1.20
N ALA A 565 35.51 -16.66 -1.21
CA ALA A 565 35.51 -18.05 -1.75
C ALA A 565 35.85 -18.05 -3.25
N ARG A 566 35.23 -17.15 -4.04
CA ARG A 566 35.52 -17.00 -5.47
C ARG A 566 36.96 -16.61 -5.74
N LEU A 567 37.49 -15.62 -5.03
CA LEU A 567 38.90 -15.20 -5.19
C LEU A 567 39.91 -16.32 -4.83
N LEU A 568 39.58 -17.15 -3.82
CA LEU A 568 40.39 -18.28 -3.45
C LEU A 568 40.39 -19.35 -4.54
N GLU A 569 39.22 -19.62 -5.17
CA GLU A 569 39.12 -20.59 -6.26
C GLU A 569 39.85 -20.09 -7.52
N GLU A 570 39.65 -18.83 -7.91
CA GLU A 570 40.42 -18.21 -9.01
C GLU A 570 41.94 -18.24 -8.77
N ALA A 571 42.37 -18.04 -7.50
CA ALA A 571 43.80 -18.11 -7.15
C ALA A 571 44.35 -19.54 -7.25
N LYS A 572 43.56 -20.58 -6.87
CA LYS A 572 43.92 -21.98 -7.04
C LYS A 572 44.01 -22.37 -8.49
N GLU A 573 43.02 -21.98 -9.32
CA GLU A 573 43.07 -22.25 -10.76
C GLU A 573 44.29 -21.63 -11.43
N ARG A 574 44.59 -20.36 -11.12
CA ARG A 574 45.81 -19.68 -11.63
C ARG A 574 47.11 -20.40 -11.18
N ALA A 575 47.16 -20.84 -9.93
CA ALA A 575 48.30 -21.58 -9.41
C ALA A 575 48.46 -22.92 -10.13
N ASN A 576 47.35 -23.65 -10.34
CA ASN A 576 47.39 -24.94 -11.07
C ASN A 576 47.81 -24.72 -12.53
N THR A 577 47.31 -23.72 -13.24
CA THR A 577 47.71 -23.39 -14.61
C THR A 577 49.21 -23.03 -14.68
N LEU A 578 49.71 -22.28 -13.69
CA LEU A 578 51.15 -21.93 -13.64
C LEU A 578 52.02 -23.16 -13.40
N ILE A 579 51.54 -24.10 -12.55
CA ILE A 579 52.27 -25.37 -12.28
C ILE A 579 52.28 -26.27 -13.54
N GLU A 580 51.19 -26.37 -14.29
CA GLU A 580 51.12 -27.09 -15.55
C GLU A 580 52.06 -26.50 -16.60
N GLN A 581 52.03 -25.17 -16.80
CA GLN A 581 52.95 -24.48 -17.69
C GLN A 581 54.40 -24.70 -17.31
N SER A 582 54.72 -24.64 -16.02
CA SER A 582 56.08 -24.88 -15.53
C SER A 582 56.53 -26.32 -15.72
N LYS A 583 55.62 -27.30 -15.62
CA LYS A 583 55.90 -28.73 -15.93
C LYS A 583 56.17 -28.91 -17.41
N ASP A 584 55.34 -28.35 -18.28
CA ASP A 584 55.51 -28.45 -19.72
C ASP A 584 56.84 -27.82 -20.20
N ASP A 585 57.22 -26.68 -19.61
CA ASP A 585 58.49 -26.01 -19.92
C ASP A 585 59.69 -26.81 -19.39
N ALA A 586 59.57 -27.42 -18.20
CA ALA A 586 60.59 -28.32 -17.66
C ALA A 586 60.75 -29.59 -18.52
N ASP A 587 59.65 -30.19 -18.97
CA ASP A 587 59.66 -31.39 -19.84
C ASP A 587 60.25 -31.06 -21.23
N LYS A 588 60.01 -29.92 -21.80
CA LYS A 588 60.66 -29.43 -23.04
C LYS A 588 62.14 -29.28 -22.83
N ILE A 589 62.61 -28.61 -21.78
CA ILE A 589 64.04 -28.47 -21.49
C ILE A 589 64.69 -29.79 -21.24
N LEU A 590 64.07 -30.74 -20.54
CA LEU A 590 64.56 -32.09 -20.30
C LEU A 590 64.61 -32.86 -21.60
N SER A 591 63.67 -32.73 -22.51
CA SER A 591 63.75 -33.41 -23.83
C SER A 591 64.88 -32.84 -24.68
N GLU A 592 65.06 -31.52 -24.68
CA GLU A 592 66.21 -30.89 -25.37
C GLU A 592 67.55 -31.29 -24.78
N ILE A 593 67.67 -31.42 -23.46
CA ILE A 593 68.87 -31.94 -22.78
C ILE A 593 69.13 -33.41 -23.19
N ARG A 594 68.07 -34.26 -23.26
CA ARG A 594 68.21 -35.64 -23.72
C ARG A 594 68.67 -35.76 -25.19
N GLU A 595 68.13 -34.93 -26.08
CA GLU A 595 68.60 -34.82 -27.46
C GLU A 595 70.05 -34.35 -27.54
N LEU A 596 70.45 -33.35 -26.79
CA LEU A 596 71.82 -32.90 -26.70
C LEU A 596 72.77 -33.98 -26.14
N GLN A 597 72.32 -34.78 -25.13
CA GLN A 597 73.08 -35.91 -24.64
C GLN A 597 73.25 -37.06 -25.69
N LEU A 598 72.19 -37.28 -26.49
CA LEU A 598 72.25 -38.26 -27.59
C LEU A 598 73.22 -37.83 -28.70
N ARG A 599 73.27 -36.54 -29.02
CA ARG A 599 74.19 -35.93 -30.00
C ARG A 599 75.61 -35.86 -29.46
N SER A 600 75.81 -35.69 -28.13
CA SER A 600 77.17 -35.69 -27.50
C SER A 600 77.90 -37.03 -27.59
N LYS A 601 77.16 -38.12 -27.69
CA LYS A 601 77.78 -39.50 -27.96
C LYS A 601 78.33 -39.64 -29.37
N GLN A 602 78.09 -38.65 -30.28
CA GLN A 602 78.59 -38.61 -31.64
C GLN A 602 79.56 -37.43 -31.90
N SER A 603 80.33 -37.00 -30.88
CA SER A 603 81.47 -36.06 -30.94
C SER A 603 81.25 -34.65 -31.55
N THR A 604 80.09 -34.04 -31.46
CA THR A 604 79.86 -32.71 -32.10
C THR A 604 79.13 -31.64 -31.21
N VAL A 605 78.98 -31.88 -29.90
CA VAL A 605 78.29 -30.86 -29.03
C VAL A 605 79.31 -30.13 -28.17
N LYS A 606 79.27 -28.79 -28.21
CA LYS A 606 80.13 -27.95 -27.38
C LYS A 606 79.57 -27.89 -25.94
N GLU A 607 80.45 -28.01 -24.97
CA GLU A 607 80.14 -28.08 -23.52
C GLU A 607 79.35 -26.89 -23.02
N HIS A 608 79.43 -25.73 -23.66
CA HIS A 608 78.71 -24.50 -23.38
C HIS A 608 77.18 -24.55 -23.67
N GLU A 609 76.70 -25.33 -24.67
CA GLU A 609 75.25 -25.47 -24.96
C GLU A 609 74.55 -26.32 -23.90
N MET A 610 75.23 -27.30 -23.26
CA MET A 610 74.71 -28.03 -22.12
C MET A 610 74.61 -27.21 -20.83
N ILE A 611 75.57 -26.29 -20.63
CA ILE A 611 75.55 -25.38 -19.46
C ILE A 611 74.45 -24.34 -19.60
N GLU A 612 74.24 -23.83 -20.82
CA GLU A 612 73.17 -22.82 -21.08
C GLU A 612 71.76 -23.39 -20.85
N LYS A 613 71.49 -24.61 -21.21
CA LYS A 613 70.21 -25.31 -20.97
C LYS A 613 70.01 -25.71 -19.52
N LYS A 614 71.09 -26.02 -18.80
CA LYS A 614 71.08 -26.34 -17.37
C LYS A 614 70.83 -25.06 -16.52
N THR A 615 71.33 -23.94 -17.02
CA THR A 615 71.07 -22.61 -16.38
C THR A 615 69.61 -22.19 -16.60
N ALA A 616 69.02 -22.44 -17.77
CA ALA A 616 67.62 -22.19 -18.08
C ALA A 616 66.69 -22.99 -17.13
N LEU A 617 67.05 -24.19 -16.75
CA LEU A 617 66.26 -25.00 -15.78
C LEU A 617 66.33 -24.44 -14.34
N THR A 618 67.44 -23.76 -14.01
CA THR A 618 67.63 -23.11 -12.69
C THR A 618 66.92 -21.76 -12.62
N ASP A 619 66.71 -21.07 -13.74
CA ASP A 619 66.01 -19.80 -13.83
C ASP A 619 64.48 -19.93 -13.78
N LEU A 620 63.91 -21.11 -13.88
CA LEU A 620 62.49 -21.41 -13.62
C LEU A 620 62.08 -21.26 -12.13
N LYS A 621 63.05 -21.01 -11.22
CA LYS A 621 62.72 -20.66 -9.83
C LYS A 621 62.19 -19.25 -9.71
N HIS A 622 60.88 -19.10 -9.70
CA HIS A 622 60.20 -17.83 -9.46
C HIS A 622 60.30 -17.42 -7.99
N GLU A 623 61.40 -16.81 -7.55
CA GLU A 623 61.54 -16.17 -6.23
C GLU A 623 60.91 -14.76 -6.11
N GLN A 624 60.43 -14.19 -7.21
CA GLN A 624 60.01 -12.77 -7.18
C GLN A 624 58.52 -12.50 -6.81
N ALA A 625 57.64 -13.49 -6.75
CA ALA A 625 56.21 -13.28 -6.48
C ALA A 625 55.89 -13.02 -4.98
N LEU A 626 56.71 -13.45 -4.05
CA LEU A 626 56.45 -13.38 -2.61
C LEU A 626 56.80 -12.02 -1.98
N LYS A 627 57.64 -11.21 -2.63
CA LYS A 627 58.06 -9.91 -2.08
C LYS A 627 57.06 -8.76 -2.21
N LYS A 628 55.95 -8.93 -3.00
CA LYS A 628 54.92 -7.92 -3.22
C LYS A 628 53.59 -8.16 -2.52
N ASN A 629 53.42 -9.24 -1.76
CA ASN A 629 52.16 -9.55 -1.11
C ASN A 629 51.97 -8.71 0.17
N LYS A 630 51.05 -7.76 0.12
CA LYS A 630 50.71 -6.84 1.25
C LYS A 630 50.22 -7.58 2.51
N VAL A 631 49.61 -8.79 2.35
CA VAL A 631 49.06 -9.57 3.50
C VAL A 631 50.17 -10.23 4.29
N LEU A 632 51.16 -10.85 3.62
CA LEU A 632 52.32 -11.43 4.27
C LEU A 632 53.24 -10.37 4.91
N ARG A 633 53.24 -9.14 4.38
CA ARG A 633 53.94 -8.01 5.01
C ARG A 633 53.25 -7.58 6.29
N LYS A 634 51.91 -7.61 6.36
CA LYS A 634 51.12 -7.32 7.57
C LYS A 634 51.34 -8.39 8.66
N GLU A 635 51.43 -9.68 8.30
CA GLU A 635 51.69 -10.73 9.29
C GLU A 635 53.14 -10.72 9.82
N LYS A 636 54.12 -10.43 8.98
CA LYS A 636 55.50 -10.22 9.46
C LYS A 636 55.63 -8.97 10.37
N ALA A 637 54.86 -7.91 10.11
CA ALA A 637 54.83 -6.73 10.93
C ALA A 637 54.15 -6.99 12.30
N LYS A 638 53.15 -7.87 12.37
CA LYS A 638 52.50 -8.29 13.64
C LYS A 638 53.48 -9.07 14.56
N LYS A 639 54.42 -9.82 14.00
CA LYS A 639 55.47 -10.57 14.77
C LYS A 639 56.56 -9.71 15.32
N ALA A 640 56.66 -8.41 15.01
CA ALA A 640 57.75 -7.52 15.41
C ALA A 640 57.27 -6.34 16.32
N LEU A 641 56.16 -6.54 17.03
CA LEU A 641 55.63 -5.52 17.94
C LEU A 641 56.55 -5.30 19.13
N GLN A 642 56.84 -4.01 19.47
CA GLN A 642 57.69 -3.62 20.58
C GLN A 642 56.93 -2.70 21.59
N VAL A 643 57.35 -2.76 22.87
CA VAL A 643 56.81 -1.86 23.90
C VAL A 643 57.06 -0.40 23.50
N GLY A 644 56.02 0.44 23.63
CA GLY A 644 56.07 1.87 23.23
C GLY A 644 55.61 2.13 21.80
N GLN A 645 55.30 1.09 20.99
CA GLN A 645 54.86 1.27 19.63
C GLN A 645 53.38 1.64 19.55
N SER A 646 53.02 2.56 18.66
CA SER A 646 51.63 2.94 18.38
C SER A 646 50.95 1.89 17.50
N VAL A 647 49.78 1.41 17.92
CA VAL A 647 48.95 0.41 17.25
C VAL A 647 47.50 0.87 17.14
N GLU A 648 46.81 0.39 16.15
CA GLU A 648 45.36 0.53 16.03
C GLU A 648 44.71 -0.76 16.55
N VAL A 649 43.78 -0.59 17.50
CA VAL A 649 42.99 -1.72 18.02
C VAL A 649 41.80 -1.90 17.15
N LEU A 650 41.77 -3.02 16.39
CA LEU A 650 40.79 -3.26 15.32
C LEU A 650 39.38 -3.42 15.86
N SER A 651 39.19 -4.03 17.01
CA SER A 651 37.90 -4.23 17.67
C SER A 651 37.24 -2.93 18.13
N PHE A 652 38.03 -1.89 18.42
CA PHE A 652 37.53 -0.59 18.90
C PHE A 652 37.75 0.55 17.90
N GLY A 653 38.48 0.33 16.79
CA GLY A 653 38.82 1.38 15.82
C GLY A 653 39.61 2.56 16.42
N GLN A 654 40.31 2.34 17.55
CA GLN A 654 41.02 3.38 18.27
C GLN A 654 42.53 3.13 18.30
N ARG A 655 43.30 4.21 18.35
CA ARG A 655 44.76 4.12 18.48
C ARG A 655 45.13 3.97 19.95
N GLY A 656 46.08 3.07 20.19
CA GLY A 656 46.68 2.88 21.51
C GLY A 656 48.17 2.70 21.41
N THR A 657 48.85 2.72 22.56
CA THR A 657 50.31 2.48 22.68
C THR A 657 50.51 1.18 23.43
N LEU A 658 51.38 0.32 22.92
CA LEU A 658 51.77 -0.93 23.58
C LEU A 658 52.58 -0.63 24.85
N VAL A 659 52.05 -1.07 26.00
CA VAL A 659 52.68 -0.78 27.31
C VAL A 659 53.51 -1.96 27.78
N GLU A 660 52.96 -3.17 27.71
CA GLU A 660 53.61 -4.38 28.24
C GLU A 660 53.10 -5.62 27.47
N LYS A 661 53.98 -6.60 27.28
CA LYS A 661 53.65 -7.91 26.71
C LYS A 661 53.25 -8.86 27.83
N VAL A 662 51.99 -9.33 27.85
CA VAL A 662 51.47 -10.23 28.88
C VAL A 662 51.75 -11.69 28.53
N SER A 663 51.60 -12.07 27.26
CA SER A 663 51.89 -13.40 26.72
C SER A 663 52.27 -13.29 25.23
N ASP A 664 52.57 -14.44 24.58
CA ASP A 664 52.84 -14.43 23.14
C ASP A 664 51.62 -14.07 22.29
N GLU A 665 50.40 -14.12 22.84
CA GLU A 665 49.13 -13.85 22.17
C GLU A 665 48.41 -12.57 22.70
N GLU A 666 48.89 -11.95 23.85
CA GLU A 666 48.20 -10.81 24.44
C GLU A 666 49.15 -9.67 24.82
N TRP A 667 48.72 -8.43 24.58
CA TRP A 667 49.40 -7.19 24.94
C TRP A 667 48.52 -6.27 25.77
N VAL A 668 49.11 -5.52 26.72
CA VAL A 668 48.45 -4.38 27.36
C VAL A 668 48.63 -3.17 26.47
N VAL A 669 47.49 -2.62 26.03
CA VAL A 669 47.42 -1.45 25.17
C VAL A 669 46.81 -0.30 26.00
N GLN A 670 47.45 0.84 26.00
CA GLN A 670 46.93 2.06 26.59
C GLN A 670 46.21 2.88 25.53
N MET A 671 44.89 3.03 25.70
CA MET A 671 44.01 3.85 24.87
C MET A 671 43.51 5.03 25.71
N GLY A 672 44.10 6.21 25.54
CA GLY A 672 43.83 7.39 26.40
C GLY A 672 44.15 7.13 27.87
N ILE A 673 43.15 7.15 28.76
CA ILE A 673 43.29 6.94 30.21
C ILE A 673 43.15 5.45 30.60
N LEU A 674 42.67 4.58 29.70
CA LEU A 674 42.39 3.17 29.99
C LEU A 674 43.53 2.27 29.51
N LYS A 675 43.86 1.27 30.32
CA LYS A 675 44.79 0.18 29.96
C LYS A 675 44.00 -1.12 29.87
N MET A 676 44.05 -1.78 28.72
CA MET A 676 43.30 -3.01 28.45
C MET A 676 44.22 -4.07 27.88
N LYS A 677 43.90 -5.35 28.19
CA LYS A 677 44.59 -6.49 27.59
C LYS A 677 43.88 -6.79 26.26
N ILE A 678 44.63 -6.85 25.19
CA ILE A 678 44.11 -7.05 23.82
C ILE A 678 44.93 -8.13 23.14
N ALA A 679 44.23 -9.03 22.43
CA ALA A 679 44.85 -10.10 21.66
C ALA A 679 45.67 -9.55 20.47
N ILE A 680 46.80 -10.19 20.18
CA ILE A 680 47.70 -9.78 19.07
C ILE A 680 47.01 -9.72 17.73
N GLU A 681 45.94 -10.52 17.56
CA GLU A 681 45.15 -10.56 16.32
C GLU A 681 44.38 -9.27 16.06
N ASP A 682 44.00 -8.56 17.13
CA ASP A 682 43.29 -7.29 17.12
C ASP A 682 44.17 -6.05 17.01
N LEU A 683 45.51 -6.23 16.94
CA LEU A 683 46.47 -5.16 16.86
C LEU A 683 47.03 -4.98 15.46
N ALA A 684 46.91 -3.79 14.89
CA ALA A 684 47.52 -3.41 13.62
C ALA A 684 48.64 -2.37 13.86
N PRO A 685 49.91 -2.64 13.52
CA PRO A 685 50.99 -1.67 13.69
C PRO A 685 50.82 -0.48 12.75
N ILE A 686 50.92 0.73 13.27
CA ILE A 686 50.89 1.98 12.52
C ILE A 686 52.31 2.32 12.12
N ALA A 687 52.61 2.49 10.82
CA ALA A 687 53.92 2.95 10.35
C ALA A 687 54.12 4.42 10.74
N GLU A 688 55.15 4.71 11.53
CA GLU A 688 55.55 6.09 11.85
C GLU A 688 56.08 6.77 10.59
N THR A 689 55.29 7.68 10.05
CA THR A 689 55.78 8.76 9.20
C THR A 689 56.09 9.95 10.11
N GLN A 690 57.34 10.31 10.20
CA GLN A 690 57.77 11.56 10.84
C GLN A 690 57.16 12.72 10.07
N GLU A 691 56.13 13.36 10.68
CA GLU A 691 55.76 14.75 10.35
C GLU A 691 54.95 15.37 11.48
N ALA A 692 55.47 16.50 11.90
CA ALA A 692 54.84 17.70 12.48
C ALA A 692 53.61 17.51 13.40
N LYS A 693 53.77 18.00 14.62
CA LYS A 693 52.74 18.33 15.59
C LYS A 693 51.55 19.04 14.94
N GLN A 694 50.44 18.34 14.83
CA GLN A 694 49.13 18.95 14.61
C GLN A 694 48.14 18.47 15.68
N GLN A 695 47.45 19.45 16.25
CA GLN A 695 46.47 19.34 17.31
C GLN A 695 45.34 18.36 16.96
N VAL A 696 44.93 17.57 17.95
CA VAL A 696 43.83 16.61 17.88
C VAL A 696 42.51 17.34 17.64
N ILE A 697 41.93 17.18 16.45
CA ILE A 697 40.56 17.56 16.17
C ILE A 697 39.71 16.28 16.21
N VAL A 698 38.80 16.24 17.17
CA VAL A 698 37.77 15.19 17.26
C VAL A 698 36.78 15.34 16.09
N LYS A 699 36.80 14.44 15.12
CA LYS A 699 35.78 14.36 14.10
C LYS A 699 34.58 13.57 14.62
N SER A 700 33.52 14.26 14.99
CA SER A 700 32.20 13.65 15.07
C SER A 700 31.61 13.53 13.66
N ALA A 701 31.26 12.31 13.25
CA ALA A 701 30.61 12.04 11.96
C ALA A 701 29.17 12.50 11.99
N ARG A 702 28.86 13.55 11.21
CA ARG A 702 27.57 13.77 10.54
C ARG A 702 27.82 14.78 9.41
N SER A 703 27.99 14.28 8.20
CA SER A 703 28.01 15.13 7.01
C SER A 703 26.59 15.50 6.60
N SER A 704 26.08 16.63 7.12
CA SER A 704 25.17 17.44 6.36
C SER A 704 26.02 18.35 5.47
N HIS A 705 25.83 18.35 4.16
CA HIS A 705 26.44 19.34 3.28
C HIS A 705 25.85 20.72 3.61
N VAL A 706 26.48 21.44 4.51
CA VAL A 706 26.16 22.85 4.76
C VAL A 706 26.88 23.65 3.67
N SER A 707 26.14 24.45 2.90
CA SER A 707 26.74 25.37 1.93
C SER A 707 27.57 26.45 2.64
N SER A 708 28.66 26.92 2.05
CA SER A 708 29.41 28.07 2.54
C SER A 708 28.69 29.42 2.35
N GLU A 709 27.54 29.42 1.71
CA GLU A 709 26.72 30.60 1.43
C GLU A 709 25.26 30.34 1.82
N LEU A 710 24.63 31.33 2.48
CA LEU A 710 23.20 31.35 2.79
C LEU A 710 22.54 32.50 2.02
N ASP A 711 21.54 32.17 1.21
CA ASP A 711 20.73 33.15 0.46
C ASP A 711 19.39 33.42 1.14
N LEU A 712 19.21 34.66 1.63
CA LEU A 712 18.00 35.12 2.31
C LEU A 712 17.15 36.06 1.43
N ARG A 713 17.48 36.22 0.16
CA ARG A 713 16.74 37.12 -0.74
C ARG A 713 15.32 36.57 -1.00
N GLY A 714 14.35 37.46 -0.98
CA GLY A 714 12.96 37.12 -1.27
C GLY A 714 12.20 36.48 -0.09
N LYS A 715 12.87 36.23 1.05
CA LYS A 715 12.21 35.68 2.26
C LYS A 715 11.58 36.78 3.11
N ARG A 716 10.57 36.42 3.89
CA ARG A 716 9.99 37.31 4.91
C ARG A 716 10.94 37.43 6.10
N TYR A 717 10.87 38.55 6.83
CA TYR A 717 11.82 38.86 7.91
C TYR A 717 11.93 37.75 8.96
N GLU A 718 10.78 37.23 9.45
CA GLU A 718 10.77 36.20 10.49
C GLU A 718 11.36 34.86 9.99
N GLU A 719 11.07 34.48 8.78
CA GLU A 719 11.60 33.28 8.13
C GLU A 719 13.12 33.41 7.88
N ALA A 720 13.55 34.58 7.40
CA ALA A 720 14.96 34.84 7.17
C ALA A 720 15.79 34.81 8.47
N MET A 721 15.24 35.27 9.59
CA MET A 721 15.95 35.24 10.90
C MET A 721 16.05 33.82 11.45
N LYS A 722 15.00 33.02 11.29
CA LYS A 722 14.99 31.61 11.70
C LYS A 722 16.01 30.77 10.90
N ASP A 723 16.04 30.97 9.59
CA ASP A 723 17.00 30.27 8.73
C ASP A 723 18.44 30.69 9.00
N LEU A 724 18.66 31.96 9.33
CA LEU A 724 19.94 32.50 9.72
C LEU A 724 20.51 31.84 11.00
N GLU A 725 19.69 31.72 12.04
CA GLU A 725 20.12 31.10 13.34
C GLU A 725 20.44 29.61 13.10
N LEU A 726 19.59 28.87 12.41
CA LEU A 726 19.85 27.47 12.09
C LEU A 726 21.11 27.28 11.24
N TYR A 727 21.34 28.16 10.27
CA TYR A 727 22.53 28.11 9.42
C TYR A 727 23.80 28.41 10.15
N ILE A 728 23.80 29.42 11.03
CA ILE A 728 24.99 29.78 11.87
C ILE A 728 25.40 28.58 12.74
N ASP A 729 24.44 27.93 13.41
CA ASP A 729 24.69 26.75 14.22
C ASP A 729 25.24 25.59 13.38
N ALA A 730 24.66 25.36 12.23
CA ALA A 730 25.10 24.31 11.30
C ALA A 730 26.50 24.60 10.71
N ALA A 731 26.80 25.85 10.38
CA ALA A 731 28.10 26.27 9.87
C ALA A 731 29.21 26.14 10.92
N ILE A 732 28.89 26.44 12.19
CA ILE A 732 29.80 26.26 13.31
C ILE A 732 30.08 24.77 13.56
N LEU A 733 29.01 23.93 13.53
CA LEU A 733 29.14 22.47 13.66
C LEU A 733 29.92 21.84 12.49
N ALA A 734 29.81 22.42 11.28
CA ALA A 734 30.58 22.02 10.11
C ALA A 734 32.02 22.59 10.10
N ASN A 735 32.39 23.37 11.12
CA ASN A 735 33.71 23.96 11.32
C ASN A 735 34.17 24.89 10.18
N TYR A 736 33.21 25.65 9.59
CA TYR A 736 33.56 26.68 8.63
C TYR A 736 34.25 27.86 9.29
N PRO A 737 35.47 28.28 8.86
CA PRO A 737 36.13 29.44 9.42
C PRO A 737 35.45 30.75 9.01
N ARG A 738 34.77 30.74 7.85
CA ARG A 738 34.12 31.90 7.27
C ARG A 738 32.96 31.48 6.39
N VAL A 739 31.83 32.23 6.42
CA VAL A 739 30.64 32.01 5.56
C VAL A 739 30.12 33.34 5.03
N THR A 740 29.35 33.28 3.93
CA THR A 740 28.74 34.45 3.30
C THR A 740 27.22 34.39 3.45
N ILE A 741 26.59 35.47 3.90
CA ILE A 741 25.15 35.61 4.06
C ILE A 741 24.63 36.65 3.06
N ILE A 742 23.83 36.26 2.10
CA ILE A 742 23.31 37.10 1.02
C ILE A 742 21.88 37.55 1.41
N HIS A 743 21.74 38.80 1.81
CA HIS A 743 20.46 39.37 2.27
C HIS A 743 19.83 40.37 1.26
N GLY A 744 20.56 40.69 0.21
CA GLY A 744 20.11 41.67 -0.80
C GLY A 744 20.15 43.13 -0.32
N ARG A 745 19.79 44.04 -1.24
CA ARG A 745 19.83 45.49 -0.94
C ARG A 745 18.48 46.08 -0.58
N GLY A 746 17.33 45.42 -0.84
CA GLY A 746 15.93 45.83 -0.60
C GLY A 746 15.70 47.02 0.34
N THR A 747 14.72 46.93 1.23
CA THR A 747 14.41 47.95 2.26
C THR A 747 15.44 48.01 3.39
N GLY A 748 16.41 47.09 3.42
CA GLY A 748 17.41 47.00 4.48
C GLY A 748 16.96 46.26 5.74
N ALA A 749 15.70 45.86 5.85
CA ALA A 749 15.16 45.22 7.06
C ALA A 749 15.88 43.88 7.39
N ILE A 750 16.06 43.00 6.37
CA ILE A 750 16.76 41.72 6.56
C ILE A 750 18.22 41.96 6.89
N GLN A 751 18.89 42.90 6.22
CA GLN A 751 20.29 43.29 6.53
C GLN A 751 20.46 43.72 7.99
N GLN A 752 19.59 44.62 8.49
CA GLN A 752 19.63 45.04 9.89
C GLN A 752 19.37 43.88 10.86
N GLY A 753 18.45 42.99 10.55
CA GLY A 753 18.18 41.77 11.30
C GLY A 753 19.41 40.86 11.37
N VAL A 754 20.03 40.57 10.21
CA VAL A 754 21.27 39.79 10.13
C VAL A 754 22.37 40.38 10.98
N HIS A 755 22.66 41.68 10.88
CA HIS A 755 23.69 42.35 11.66
C HIS A 755 23.35 42.36 13.16
N LYS A 756 22.09 42.43 13.56
CA LYS A 756 21.65 42.37 14.95
C LYS A 756 21.90 40.98 15.54
N VAL A 757 21.57 39.91 14.84
CA VAL A 757 21.80 38.51 15.27
C VAL A 757 23.32 38.27 15.38
N LEU A 758 24.10 38.64 14.37
CA LEU A 758 25.55 38.43 14.33
C LEU A 758 26.30 39.16 15.47
N ARG A 759 25.87 40.37 15.88
CA ARG A 759 26.43 41.09 17.01
C ARG A 759 26.21 40.41 18.33
N SER A 760 25.07 39.73 18.49
CA SER A 760 24.74 39.06 19.77
C SER A 760 25.28 37.63 19.86
N HIS A 761 25.74 37.04 18.74
CA HIS A 761 26.14 35.65 18.70
C HIS A 761 27.56 35.41 19.24
N ARG A 762 27.72 34.56 20.27
CA ARG A 762 28.96 34.33 21.00
C ARG A 762 30.10 33.75 20.14
N SER A 763 29.81 33.01 19.12
CA SER A 763 30.78 32.30 18.27
C SER A 763 31.20 33.11 17.05
N VAL A 764 30.66 34.31 16.81
CA VAL A 764 31.07 35.20 15.75
C VAL A 764 32.25 36.03 16.20
N ALA A 765 33.35 36.01 15.46
CA ALA A 765 34.54 36.81 15.72
C ALA A 765 34.40 38.20 15.10
N SER A 766 34.03 38.28 13.85
CA SER A 766 33.81 39.53 13.11
C SER A 766 32.85 39.32 11.96
N PHE A 767 32.21 40.36 11.45
CA PHE A 767 31.46 40.37 10.21
C PHE A 767 31.63 41.70 9.50
N GLU A 768 31.68 41.63 8.19
CA GLU A 768 31.87 42.80 7.30
C GLU A 768 31.09 42.63 5.99
N PHE A 769 30.84 43.72 5.28
CA PHE A 769 30.24 43.64 3.96
C PHE A 769 31.15 42.94 2.98
N ALA A 770 30.54 42.16 2.07
CA ALA A 770 31.29 41.50 1.02
C ALA A 770 31.94 42.53 0.09
N PRO A 771 33.06 42.19 -0.55
CA PRO A 771 33.69 43.02 -1.60
C PRO A 771 32.71 43.30 -2.76
N MET A 772 32.90 44.40 -3.51
CA MET A 772 32.00 44.84 -4.61
C MET A 772 31.79 43.78 -5.67
N ASN A 773 32.76 42.91 -5.92
CA ASN A 773 32.73 41.81 -6.87
C ASN A 773 32.02 40.53 -6.34
N THR A 774 31.71 40.45 -5.07
CA THR A 774 31.05 39.26 -4.42
C THR A 774 29.77 39.66 -3.69
N GLY A 775 29.06 40.73 -4.12
CA GLY A 775 27.75 41.14 -3.63
C GLY A 775 27.70 42.50 -2.93
N GLY A 776 28.82 43.09 -2.53
CA GLY A 776 28.92 44.41 -1.91
C GLY A 776 28.01 44.52 -0.65
N ASN A 777 27.32 45.66 -0.51
CA ASN A 777 26.38 45.89 0.61
C ASN A 777 25.13 44.98 0.62
N GLY A 778 24.97 44.08 -0.35
CA GLY A 778 23.90 43.08 -0.39
C GLY A 778 24.24 41.74 0.24
N ALA A 779 25.51 41.55 0.67
CA ALA A 779 25.98 40.34 1.32
C ALA A 779 26.89 40.69 2.49
N THR A 780 26.92 39.86 3.55
CA THR A 780 27.75 39.99 4.73
C THR A 780 28.60 38.74 4.88
N ILE A 781 29.89 38.90 5.00
CA ILE A 781 30.84 37.83 5.32
C ILE A 781 31.00 37.76 6.84
N VAL A 782 30.85 36.56 7.37
CA VAL A 782 30.94 36.26 8.82
C VAL A 782 32.13 35.36 9.05
N THR A 783 32.96 35.75 10.00
CA THR A 783 34.12 34.96 10.48
C THR A 783 33.80 34.43 11.87
N PHE A 784 33.97 33.17 12.11
CA PHE A 784 33.74 32.52 13.40
C PHE A 784 35.04 32.48 14.21
N LYS A 785 34.90 32.32 15.55
CA LYS A 785 36.02 32.25 16.49
C LYS A 785 36.80 30.95 16.40
#